data_b78e999cbcdc629bf7acadabaf13dfad
#
_entry.id   b78e999cbcdc629bf7acadabaf13dfad
#
_cell.length_a   1.000
_cell.length_b   1.000
_cell.length_c   1.000
_cell.angle_alpha   90.00
_cell.angle_beta   90.00
_cell.angle_gamma   90.00
#
_symmetry.space_group_name_H-M   'P 1'
#
loop_
_entity.id
_entity.type
_entity.pdbx_description
1 polymer ?
#
loop_
_entity_poly.entity_id
_entity_poly.type
_entity_poly.pdbx_seq_one_letter_code
_entity_poly.pdbx_strand_id
1 'polypeptide(L)'
;MRRPVFTVVVCAILLVTTRTFEAQRGTTDGQWANHSGDKGSTKYAALDQINRNNVRNLRIAWRRPAVAEEFRVQHADLNVGNLFRSTPLMINGVLYASNGIGLVESFDPATGKTLWVQESSGVNKEGLSGIATRSIAYWRGGNDERILSVRSPYLFAIHPKTGELIRSFGDGGKVDLRTGLGPQPQAFNFTSAPLVIRDVVVIGASIADNPNMKEGTRGDIRAFDVKTGKLRWTFRVIPQDGEFGVETWENRSWEYTGAANAWSNLSADEDLGYIYLPLTSPTSDMYGGHRLGNNLFGNSLVCIRADTGQRVWHFQLVHHDLWDYDLPAAPILADITVGGKPIKAVVQVTKEGFAFVFDRVTGQPVWPIEERSVPKSTTPGEQTSSTQPFPTKPATFERQGVSVDDLIDFTPELRAEATEIVKRYVTGPLFTPPSIKSDGPSGTKGTLQLPGSVGGADWNGAAFDPETKILYVPSVTGVFAADLIPGDPAQSNLRYVRGTREFVTGPRGLPLFKPPYGRITAINLNTGDHVWMKPNGDGPRDHPSIKHLSLPPLGQPGRAAPLLTKTLLFLGEGDPINIRTPPGGGGKKFRAYDKATGAVLWQTEFPAGTTGAPMTYMYRGKQYIVVAIGSAEHAAEFVAMALP
;
A
#
# COMPACT_ATOMS: atom_id res chain seq x y z
N MET A 1 -13.20 -67.40 53.00
CA MET A 1 -13.50 -66.94 51.62
C MET A 1 -13.26 -65.44 51.52
N ARG A 2 -12.13 -65.00 50.91
CA ARG A 2 -11.81 -63.63 50.72
C ARG A 2 -12.16 -63.26 49.24
N ARG A 3 -13.03 -62.25 49.04
CA ARG A 3 -13.37 -61.74 47.72
C ARG A 3 -12.30 -60.77 47.29
N PRO A 4 -11.82 -60.76 46.02
CA PRO A 4 -10.93 -59.74 45.52
C PRO A 4 -11.70 -58.49 45.15
N VAL A 5 -11.17 -57.31 45.54
CA VAL A 5 -11.63 -56.01 45.14
C VAL A 5 -10.88 -55.66 43.85
N PHE A 6 -11.61 -55.53 42.74
CA PHE A 6 -11.06 -54.95 41.47
C PHE A 6 -11.12 -53.42 41.50
N THR A 7 -9.97 -52.80 41.58
CA THR A 7 -9.84 -51.34 41.41
C THR A 7 -9.77 -51.03 39.89
N VAL A 8 -10.82 -50.42 39.36
CA VAL A 8 -10.82 -49.91 37.99
C VAL A 8 -10.16 -48.55 38.00
N VAL A 9 -8.97 -48.45 37.42
CA VAL A 9 -8.29 -47.19 37.16
C VAL A 9 -8.83 -46.62 35.84
N VAL A 10 -9.66 -45.58 35.92
CA VAL A 10 -10.11 -44.81 34.75
C VAL A 10 -9.01 -43.79 34.38
N CYS A 11 -8.21 -44.11 33.37
CA CYS A 11 -7.32 -43.12 32.73
C CYS A 11 -8.16 -42.12 31.93
N ALA A 12 -8.40 -40.94 32.48
CA ALA A 12 -8.93 -39.82 31.72
C ALA A 12 -7.83 -39.31 30.75
N ILE A 13 -7.93 -39.68 29.48
CA ILE A 13 -7.10 -39.07 28.41
C ILE A 13 -7.62 -37.64 28.21
N LEU A 14 -6.93 -36.66 28.77
CA LEU A 14 -7.08 -35.26 28.41
C LEU A 14 -6.60 -35.09 26.94
N LEU A 15 -7.54 -35.10 26.01
CA LEU A 15 -7.32 -34.58 24.66
C LEU A 15 -7.06 -33.08 24.77
N VAL A 16 -5.80 -32.72 24.95
CA VAL A 16 -5.34 -31.35 24.70
C VAL A 16 -5.45 -31.15 23.19
N THR A 17 -6.58 -30.63 22.73
CA THR A 17 -6.67 -30.06 21.39
C THR A 17 -5.73 -28.88 21.35
N THR A 18 -4.51 -29.09 20.90
CA THR A 18 -3.64 -28.01 20.44
C THR A 18 -4.37 -27.34 19.29
N ARG A 19 -5.11 -26.28 19.57
CA ARG A 19 -5.50 -25.34 18.54
C ARG A 19 -4.18 -24.80 18.01
N THR A 20 -3.76 -25.28 16.86
CA THR A 20 -2.75 -24.62 16.03
C THR A 20 -3.39 -23.31 15.62
N PHE A 21 -3.07 -22.24 16.35
CA PHE A 21 -3.43 -20.89 15.95
C PHE A 21 -2.57 -20.56 14.72
N GLU A 22 -3.10 -20.85 13.54
CA GLU A 22 -2.53 -20.36 12.30
C GLU A 22 -3.02 -18.92 12.15
N ALA A 23 -2.15 -17.98 12.46
CA ALA A 23 -2.38 -16.57 12.17
C ALA A 23 -2.51 -16.39 10.65
N GLN A 24 -3.51 -15.61 10.21
CA GLN A 24 -3.65 -15.09 8.84
C GLN A 24 -4.06 -16.13 7.79
N ARG A 25 -5.26 -16.65 7.93
CA ARG A 25 -5.91 -17.56 6.96
C ARG A 25 -6.76 -16.84 5.91
N GLY A 26 -6.72 -15.51 5.87
CA GLY A 26 -7.73 -14.73 5.14
C GLY A 26 -9.07 -14.74 5.88
N THR A 27 -10.13 -14.31 5.18
CA THR A 27 -11.48 -14.35 5.72
C THR A 27 -12.15 -15.70 5.42
N THR A 28 -12.70 -16.35 6.43
CA THR A 28 -13.34 -17.69 6.31
C THR A 28 -14.85 -17.67 6.55
N ASP A 29 -15.35 -16.64 7.23
CA ASP A 29 -16.74 -16.51 7.69
C ASP A 29 -17.64 -15.70 6.76
N GLY A 30 -17.13 -15.32 5.58
CA GLY A 30 -17.86 -14.49 4.62
C GLY A 30 -17.93 -13.01 5.00
N GLN A 31 -17.23 -12.57 6.04
CA GLN A 31 -17.07 -11.17 6.38
C GLN A 31 -15.79 -10.58 5.74
N TRP A 32 -15.64 -9.26 5.83
CA TRP A 32 -14.45 -8.52 5.42
C TRP A 32 -14.18 -7.42 6.46
N ALA A 33 -13.63 -7.83 7.60
CA ALA A 33 -13.57 -7.01 8.80
C ALA A 33 -12.38 -6.02 8.85
N ASN A 34 -11.46 -6.09 7.89
CA ASN A 34 -10.31 -5.20 7.78
C ASN A 34 -10.12 -4.75 6.33
N HIS A 35 -9.39 -3.66 6.10
CA HIS A 35 -9.11 -3.13 4.76
C HIS A 35 -8.66 -4.20 3.75
N SER A 36 -7.81 -5.10 4.16
CA SER A 36 -7.24 -6.18 3.32
C SER A 36 -7.80 -7.57 3.68
N GLY A 37 -9.03 -7.63 4.21
CA GLY A 37 -9.69 -8.85 4.69
C GLY A 37 -9.32 -9.17 6.14
N ASP A 38 -8.05 -9.39 6.40
CA ASP A 38 -7.49 -9.67 7.71
C ASP A 38 -6.41 -8.65 8.13
N LYS A 39 -5.94 -8.73 9.37
CA LYS A 39 -4.89 -7.84 9.90
C LYS A 39 -3.50 -8.15 9.36
N GLY A 40 -3.30 -9.31 8.77
CA GLY A 40 -2.07 -9.71 8.07
C GLY A 40 -2.01 -9.28 6.62
N SER A 41 -3.01 -8.57 6.15
CA SER A 41 -3.07 -8.00 4.80
C SER A 41 -3.00 -9.01 3.66
N THR A 42 -3.59 -10.20 3.85
CA THR A 42 -3.55 -11.28 2.85
C THR A 42 -4.37 -10.98 1.60
N LYS A 43 -5.41 -10.15 1.69
CA LYS A 43 -6.40 -9.88 0.63
C LYS A 43 -7.00 -11.16 0.05
N TYR A 44 -7.18 -12.17 0.89
CA TYR A 44 -7.70 -13.47 0.56
C TYR A 44 -9.01 -13.75 1.31
N ALA A 45 -9.96 -14.34 0.60
CA ALA A 45 -11.16 -14.94 1.20
C ALA A 45 -11.32 -16.38 0.70
N ALA A 46 -11.53 -17.33 1.61
CA ALA A 46 -11.75 -18.74 1.29
C ALA A 46 -13.15 -19.00 0.69
N LEU A 47 -13.65 -18.08 -0.14
CA LEU A 47 -14.95 -18.16 -0.81
C LEU A 47 -14.82 -18.78 -2.19
N ASP A 48 -15.78 -19.63 -2.58
CA ASP A 48 -15.78 -20.38 -3.83
C ASP A 48 -17.14 -20.42 -4.54
N GLN A 49 -18.12 -19.63 -4.11
CA GLN A 49 -19.39 -19.55 -4.85
C GLN A 49 -19.16 -18.92 -6.23
N ILE A 50 -18.33 -17.86 -6.30
CA ILE A 50 -17.81 -17.34 -7.57
C ILE A 50 -16.45 -18.02 -7.79
N ASN A 51 -16.35 -18.83 -8.84
CA ASN A 51 -15.16 -19.65 -9.10
C ASN A 51 -14.83 -19.73 -10.60
N ARG A 52 -13.78 -20.47 -10.96
CA ARG A 52 -13.29 -20.60 -12.34
C ARG A 52 -14.35 -21.11 -13.34
N ASN A 53 -15.34 -21.87 -12.89
CA ASN A 53 -16.31 -22.51 -13.77
C ASN A 53 -17.49 -21.58 -14.09
N ASN A 54 -17.81 -20.62 -13.21
CA ASN A 54 -19.00 -19.79 -13.30
C ASN A 54 -18.74 -18.28 -13.36
N VAL A 55 -17.51 -17.82 -13.17
CA VAL A 55 -17.19 -16.38 -13.14
C VAL A 55 -17.60 -15.64 -14.41
N ARG A 56 -17.72 -16.33 -15.57
CA ARG A 56 -18.24 -15.76 -16.82
C ARG A 56 -19.68 -15.24 -16.71
N ASN A 57 -20.41 -15.70 -15.72
CA ASN A 57 -21.80 -15.29 -15.47
C ASN A 57 -21.90 -14.11 -14.47
N LEU A 58 -20.76 -13.60 -13.98
CA LEU A 58 -20.74 -12.47 -13.06
C LEU A 58 -21.38 -11.23 -13.69
N ARG A 59 -22.26 -10.56 -12.94
CA ARG A 59 -23.01 -9.36 -13.38
C ARG A 59 -22.97 -8.30 -12.29
N ILE A 60 -23.15 -7.05 -12.68
CA ILE A 60 -23.36 -5.95 -11.73
C ILE A 60 -24.67 -6.20 -10.97
N ALA A 61 -24.57 -6.29 -9.66
CA ALA A 61 -25.72 -6.45 -8.76
C ALA A 61 -26.28 -5.09 -8.33
N TRP A 62 -25.39 -4.15 -7.98
CA TRP A 62 -25.76 -2.78 -7.65
C TRP A 62 -24.60 -1.81 -7.89
N ARG A 63 -24.93 -0.54 -7.98
CA ARG A 63 -23.98 0.60 -8.01
C ARG A 63 -24.41 1.62 -6.98
N ARG A 64 -23.45 2.29 -6.37
CA ARG A 64 -23.66 3.28 -5.34
C ARG A 64 -22.69 4.44 -5.52
N PRO A 65 -23.15 5.70 -5.62
CA PRO A 65 -22.28 6.87 -5.63
C PRO A 65 -21.36 6.90 -4.38
N ALA A 66 -20.17 7.50 -4.53
CA ALA A 66 -19.20 7.63 -3.44
C ALA A 66 -19.70 8.45 -2.25
N VAL A 67 -20.76 9.24 -2.43
CA VAL A 67 -21.51 9.96 -1.38
C VAL A 67 -22.99 9.73 -1.62
N ALA A 68 -23.75 9.42 -0.56
CA ALA A 68 -25.18 9.22 -0.64
C ALA A 68 -25.87 10.39 -1.34
N GLU A 69 -26.81 10.11 -2.25
CA GLU A 69 -27.47 11.14 -3.06
C GLU A 69 -28.25 12.13 -2.20
N GLU A 70 -28.93 11.64 -1.15
CA GLU A 70 -29.68 12.46 -0.21
C GLU A 70 -28.77 13.49 0.48
N PHE A 71 -27.53 13.10 0.81
CA PHE A 71 -26.53 13.97 1.40
C PHE A 71 -26.01 15.01 0.39
N ARG A 72 -25.80 14.61 -0.86
CA ARG A 72 -25.35 15.51 -1.93
C ARG A 72 -26.36 16.61 -2.23
N VAL A 73 -27.66 16.29 -2.22
CA VAL A 73 -28.72 17.27 -2.42
C VAL A 73 -28.73 18.32 -1.31
N GLN A 74 -28.50 17.90 -0.06
CA GLN A 74 -28.43 18.82 1.10
C GLN A 74 -27.16 19.68 1.12
N HIS A 75 -26.08 19.21 0.48
CA HIS A 75 -24.76 19.83 0.49
C HIS A 75 -24.18 19.93 -0.93
N ALA A 76 -24.92 20.60 -1.81
CA ALA A 76 -24.56 20.71 -3.25
C ALA A 76 -23.24 21.46 -3.53
N ASP A 77 -22.76 22.22 -2.56
CA ASP A 77 -21.51 22.99 -2.59
C ASP A 77 -20.27 22.14 -2.25
N LEU A 78 -20.44 20.88 -1.82
CA LEU A 78 -19.33 20.01 -1.50
C LEU A 78 -18.66 19.45 -2.76
N ASN A 79 -17.35 19.66 -2.86
CA ASN A 79 -16.54 19.04 -3.90
C ASN A 79 -16.25 17.57 -3.53
N VAL A 80 -16.86 16.64 -4.25
CA VAL A 80 -16.60 15.21 -4.12
C VAL A 80 -15.50 14.83 -5.09
N GLY A 81 -14.34 14.47 -4.56
CA GLY A 81 -13.21 14.01 -5.39
C GLY A 81 -13.52 12.69 -6.10
N ASN A 82 -13.10 12.58 -7.36
CA ASN A 82 -13.26 11.36 -8.15
C ASN A 82 -12.22 10.27 -7.83
N LEU A 83 -11.18 10.59 -7.08
CA LEU A 83 -10.17 9.64 -6.62
C LEU A 83 -10.64 8.94 -5.33
N PHE A 84 -11.48 7.94 -5.49
CA PHE A 84 -12.16 7.25 -4.40
C PHE A 84 -11.48 5.93 -4.04
N ARG A 85 -10.56 5.93 -3.09
CA ARG A 85 -9.76 4.76 -2.70
C ARG A 85 -10.38 3.91 -1.59
N SER A 86 -11.61 4.15 -1.22
CA SER A 86 -12.26 3.46 -0.10
C SER A 86 -12.52 1.99 -0.41
N THR A 87 -12.27 1.12 0.56
CA THR A 87 -12.66 -0.30 0.57
C THR A 87 -13.65 -0.49 1.71
N PRO A 88 -14.88 -0.98 1.46
CA PRO A 88 -15.84 -1.22 2.52
C PRO A 88 -15.41 -2.33 3.47
N LEU A 89 -15.90 -2.28 4.71
CA LEU A 89 -15.89 -3.41 5.63
C LEU A 89 -17.27 -4.08 5.61
N MET A 90 -17.29 -5.42 5.63
CA MET A 90 -18.48 -6.22 5.82
C MET A 90 -18.45 -6.83 7.21
N ILE A 91 -19.37 -6.37 8.09
CA ILE A 91 -19.40 -6.75 9.49
C ILE A 91 -20.85 -7.03 9.90
N ASN A 92 -21.11 -8.24 10.37
CA ASN A 92 -22.42 -8.65 10.90
C ASN A 92 -23.60 -8.32 9.96
N GLY A 93 -23.41 -8.49 8.63
CA GLY A 93 -24.46 -8.27 7.65
C GLY A 93 -24.69 -6.82 7.24
N VAL A 94 -23.75 -5.92 7.53
CA VAL A 94 -23.79 -4.50 7.16
C VAL A 94 -22.48 -4.08 6.51
N LEU A 95 -22.56 -3.27 5.46
CA LEU A 95 -21.39 -2.63 4.85
C LEU A 95 -21.14 -1.25 5.46
N TYR A 96 -19.87 -0.95 5.73
CA TYR A 96 -19.40 0.34 6.24
C TYR A 96 -18.23 0.84 5.40
N ALA A 97 -18.23 2.11 5.06
CA ALA A 97 -17.12 2.72 4.30
C ALA A 97 -16.92 4.19 4.64
N SER A 98 -15.70 4.69 4.46
CA SER A 98 -15.47 6.12 4.30
C SER A 98 -16.00 6.55 2.95
N ASN A 99 -16.84 7.58 2.90
CA ASN A 99 -17.39 8.12 1.66
C ASN A 99 -16.44 9.12 0.96
N GLY A 100 -16.85 9.66 -0.19
CA GLY A 100 -16.02 10.54 -1.02
C GLY A 100 -15.62 11.88 -0.39
N ILE A 101 -16.18 12.22 0.77
CA ILE A 101 -15.86 13.43 1.56
C ILE A 101 -15.32 13.11 2.96
N GLY A 102 -15.00 11.84 3.21
CA GLY A 102 -14.36 11.38 4.45
C GLY A 102 -15.32 11.09 5.60
N LEU A 103 -16.65 11.16 5.41
CA LEU A 103 -17.63 10.70 6.38
C LEU A 103 -17.79 9.18 6.31
N VAL A 104 -18.18 8.55 7.41
CA VAL A 104 -18.53 7.12 7.41
C VAL A 104 -19.99 6.96 7.00
N GLU A 105 -20.25 6.00 6.13
CA GLU A 105 -21.59 5.57 5.73
C GLU A 105 -21.77 4.08 5.98
N SER A 106 -23.01 3.70 6.30
CA SER A 106 -23.44 2.31 6.35
C SER A 106 -24.50 2.05 5.28
N PHE A 107 -24.46 0.86 4.68
CA PHE A 107 -25.37 0.52 3.59
C PHE A 107 -25.66 -0.99 3.52
N ASP A 108 -26.81 -1.32 2.93
CA ASP A 108 -27.28 -2.68 2.77
C ASP A 108 -26.42 -3.47 1.79
N PRO A 109 -25.93 -4.67 2.13
CA PRO A 109 -25.00 -5.44 1.29
C PRO A 109 -25.62 -5.97 0.00
N ALA A 110 -26.93 -6.17 -0.08
CA ALA A 110 -27.60 -6.71 -1.27
C ALA A 110 -27.93 -5.63 -2.30
N THR A 111 -28.13 -4.38 -1.86
CA THR A 111 -28.69 -3.31 -2.68
C THR A 111 -27.83 -2.05 -2.78
N GLY A 112 -26.86 -1.90 -1.89
CA GLY A 112 -26.06 -0.66 -1.77
C GLY A 112 -26.86 0.52 -1.18
N LYS A 113 -28.12 0.32 -0.74
CA LYS A 113 -28.97 1.39 -0.19
C LYS A 113 -28.42 1.88 1.16
N THR A 114 -28.35 3.21 1.31
CA THR A 114 -27.92 3.87 2.57
C THR A 114 -28.80 3.43 3.74
N LEU A 115 -28.16 3.06 4.84
CA LEU A 115 -28.81 2.84 6.14
C LEU A 115 -28.65 4.08 7.03
N TRP A 116 -27.44 4.63 7.09
CA TRP A 116 -27.14 5.91 7.74
C TRP A 116 -25.87 6.52 7.17
N VAL A 117 -25.72 7.83 7.32
CA VAL A 117 -24.50 8.62 7.10
C VAL A 117 -24.09 9.19 8.44
N GLN A 118 -22.79 9.18 8.75
CA GLN A 118 -22.24 9.82 9.94
C GLN A 118 -22.77 11.24 10.08
N GLU A 119 -23.26 11.57 11.26
CA GLU A 119 -23.79 12.89 11.55
C GLU A 119 -22.74 13.97 11.28
N SER A 120 -23.11 14.95 10.47
CA SER A 120 -22.25 16.08 10.12
C SER A 120 -22.35 17.25 11.12
N SER A 121 -23.25 17.15 12.11
CA SER A 121 -23.46 18.19 13.12
C SER A 121 -22.18 18.43 13.93
N GLY A 122 -21.65 19.65 13.87
CA GLY A 122 -20.39 20.04 14.50
C GLY A 122 -19.13 19.74 13.70
N VAL A 123 -19.26 19.24 12.48
CA VAL A 123 -18.15 19.14 11.54
C VAL A 123 -18.06 20.45 10.76
N ASN A 124 -17.06 21.26 11.07
CA ASN A 124 -16.73 22.40 10.22
C ASN A 124 -16.47 21.92 8.80
N LYS A 125 -16.90 22.67 7.78
CA LYS A 125 -16.58 22.42 6.36
C LYS A 125 -15.08 22.20 6.11
N GLU A 126 -14.23 22.73 6.97
CA GLU A 126 -12.77 22.57 6.97
C GLU A 126 -12.27 21.11 7.04
N GLY A 127 -13.05 20.18 7.58
CA GLY A 127 -12.67 18.76 7.65
C GLY A 127 -13.25 17.89 6.53
N LEU A 128 -14.13 18.43 5.69
CA LEU A 128 -14.71 17.71 4.56
C LEU A 128 -13.81 17.92 3.34
N SER A 129 -12.84 17.03 3.15
CA SER A 129 -11.97 17.05 1.99
C SER A 129 -12.47 16.02 0.98
N GLY A 130 -12.31 16.31 -0.32
CA GLY A 130 -12.60 15.36 -1.39
C GLY A 130 -11.66 14.14 -1.41
N ILE A 131 -11.05 13.78 -0.28
CA ILE A 131 -10.13 12.64 -0.14
C ILE A 131 -10.73 11.67 0.88
N ALA A 132 -11.29 10.57 0.39
CA ALA A 132 -11.68 9.43 1.22
C ALA A 132 -10.43 8.73 1.78
N THR A 133 -10.50 8.25 3.02
CA THR A 133 -9.52 7.28 3.52
C THR A 133 -9.68 5.93 2.81
N ARG A 134 -8.60 5.15 2.74
CA ARG A 134 -8.62 3.83 2.06
C ARG A 134 -9.58 2.85 2.72
N SER A 135 -9.82 2.97 4.03
CA SER A 135 -10.85 2.26 4.78
C SER A 135 -10.98 2.84 6.19
N ILE A 136 -11.83 2.23 6.97
CA ILE A 136 -12.08 2.47 8.39
C ILE A 136 -11.65 1.25 9.18
N ALA A 137 -11.69 1.30 10.51
CA ALA A 137 -11.46 0.15 11.37
C ALA A 137 -12.68 -0.14 12.25
N TYR A 138 -12.82 -1.41 12.63
CA TYR A 138 -13.85 -1.87 13.53
C TYR A 138 -13.23 -2.50 14.77
N TRP A 139 -13.80 -2.21 15.92
CA TRP A 139 -13.45 -2.80 17.21
C TRP A 139 -14.68 -3.29 17.94
N ARG A 140 -14.54 -4.43 18.63
CA ARG A 140 -15.56 -4.97 19.53
C ARG A 140 -14.92 -5.47 20.82
N GLY A 141 -15.49 -5.06 21.95
CA GLY A 141 -15.10 -5.53 23.29
C GLY A 141 -16.32 -5.78 24.18
N GLY A 142 -16.73 -7.01 24.31
CA GLY A 142 -17.98 -7.37 24.98
C GLY A 142 -19.21 -6.84 24.24
N ASN A 143 -19.99 -5.98 24.88
CA ASN A 143 -21.17 -5.34 24.30
C ASN A 143 -20.87 -3.98 23.65
N ASP A 144 -19.63 -3.50 23.71
CA ASP A 144 -19.21 -2.23 23.12
C ASP A 144 -18.64 -2.50 21.72
N GLU A 145 -19.13 -1.76 20.73
CA GLU A 145 -18.71 -1.84 19.33
C GLU A 145 -18.45 -0.44 18.80
N ARG A 146 -17.38 -0.27 18.02
CA ARG A 146 -16.96 1.02 17.49
C ARG A 146 -16.43 0.93 16.08
N ILE A 147 -16.77 1.93 15.26
CA ILE A 147 -16.06 2.24 14.03
C ILE A 147 -15.08 3.37 14.37
N LEU A 148 -13.82 3.17 13.97
CA LEU A 148 -12.75 4.15 14.11
C LEU A 148 -12.37 4.65 12.73
N SER A 149 -12.47 5.94 12.51
CA SER A 149 -12.22 6.58 11.22
C SER A 149 -11.33 7.81 11.38
N VAL A 150 -10.40 7.99 10.46
CA VAL A 150 -9.64 9.25 10.39
C VAL A 150 -10.22 10.11 9.28
N ARG A 151 -10.56 11.33 9.63
CA ARG A 151 -10.76 12.44 8.72
C ARG A 151 -9.86 13.56 9.20
N SER A 152 -8.74 13.70 8.51
CA SER A 152 -7.68 14.59 8.96
C SER A 152 -8.19 15.99 9.30
N PRO A 153 -7.76 16.55 10.43
CA PRO A 153 -6.72 16.00 11.32
C PRO A 153 -7.27 15.19 12.52
N TYR A 154 -8.49 14.63 12.46
CA TYR A 154 -9.13 13.99 13.61
C TYR A 154 -9.31 12.49 13.45
N LEU A 155 -9.16 11.76 14.57
CA LEU A 155 -9.59 10.38 14.74
C LEU A 155 -10.96 10.38 15.44
N PHE A 156 -11.96 9.74 14.86
CA PHE A 156 -13.32 9.64 15.36
C PHE A 156 -13.64 8.24 15.85
N ALA A 157 -14.48 8.14 16.89
CA ALA A 157 -15.16 6.92 17.28
C ALA A 157 -16.67 7.06 17.04
N ILE A 158 -17.25 6.12 16.30
CA ILE A 158 -18.61 6.17 15.76
C ILE A 158 -19.34 4.90 16.17
N HIS A 159 -20.60 5.04 16.58
CA HIS A 159 -21.46 3.92 16.93
C HIS A 159 -21.94 3.20 15.65
N PRO A 160 -21.66 1.88 15.46
CA PRO A 160 -21.89 1.21 14.18
C PRO A 160 -23.37 1.08 13.80
N LYS A 161 -24.30 1.11 14.74
CA LYS A 161 -25.74 1.00 14.46
C LYS A 161 -26.42 2.33 14.11
N THR A 162 -25.90 3.46 14.64
CA THR A 162 -26.56 4.76 14.50
C THR A 162 -25.80 5.79 13.68
N GLY A 163 -24.46 5.64 13.53
CA GLY A 163 -23.60 6.64 12.88
C GLY A 163 -23.25 7.84 13.78
N GLU A 164 -23.72 7.84 15.04
CA GLU A 164 -23.46 8.91 16.00
C GLU A 164 -22.03 8.82 16.57
N LEU A 165 -21.50 9.98 16.96
CA LEU A 165 -20.21 10.03 17.64
C LEU A 165 -20.34 9.48 19.07
N ILE A 166 -19.40 8.61 19.47
CA ILE A 166 -19.26 8.11 20.84
C ILE A 166 -18.59 9.20 21.68
N ARG A 167 -19.41 10.04 22.34
CA ARG A 167 -18.98 11.26 23.03
C ARG A 167 -17.96 11.05 24.14
N SER A 168 -17.86 9.84 24.70
CA SER A 168 -16.86 9.47 25.72
C SER A 168 -15.44 9.25 25.14
N PHE A 169 -15.27 9.25 23.81
CA PHE A 169 -14.00 9.10 23.14
C PHE A 169 -13.36 10.46 22.88
N GLY A 170 -12.18 10.71 23.44
CA GLY A 170 -11.46 11.97 23.31
C GLY A 170 -12.29 13.19 23.74
N ASP A 171 -12.25 14.23 22.93
CA ASP A 171 -13.07 15.42 23.11
C ASP A 171 -14.34 15.32 22.24
N GLY A 172 -15.47 14.99 22.86
CA GLY A 172 -16.77 14.93 22.20
C GLY A 172 -16.88 13.91 21.05
N GLY A 173 -16.12 12.81 21.10
CA GLY A 173 -16.14 11.74 20.11
C GLY A 173 -14.96 11.77 19.13
N LYS A 174 -13.97 12.62 19.35
CA LYS A 174 -12.79 12.76 18.48
C LYS A 174 -11.50 13.06 19.22
N VAL A 175 -10.37 12.74 18.59
CA VAL A 175 -9.01 13.07 19.04
C VAL A 175 -8.34 13.92 17.96
N ASP A 176 -7.75 15.05 18.35
CA ASP A 176 -6.93 15.88 17.46
C ASP A 176 -5.54 15.26 17.28
N LEU A 177 -5.27 14.80 16.08
CA LEU A 177 -4.01 14.13 15.74
C LEU A 177 -2.83 15.09 15.52
N ARG A 178 -3.03 16.40 15.56
CA ARG A 178 -1.94 17.39 15.50
C ARG A 178 -1.24 17.54 16.85
N THR A 179 -1.90 17.18 17.94
CA THR A 179 -1.35 17.29 19.29
C THR A 179 -0.09 16.44 19.42
N GLY A 180 1.02 17.05 19.83
CA GLY A 180 2.29 16.35 20.09
C GLY A 180 3.19 16.14 18.87
N LEU A 181 2.87 16.72 17.71
CA LEU A 181 3.71 16.61 16.49
C LEU A 181 4.92 17.57 16.47
N GLY A 182 5.15 18.33 17.54
CA GLY A 182 6.24 19.29 17.65
C GLY A 182 5.82 20.73 17.35
N PRO A 183 6.78 21.67 17.31
CA PRO A 183 6.51 23.10 17.29
C PRO A 183 5.97 23.64 15.95
N GLN A 184 6.04 22.86 14.90
CA GLN A 184 5.53 23.24 13.57
C GLN A 184 4.48 22.24 13.09
N PRO A 185 3.21 22.44 13.40
CA PRO A 185 2.15 21.61 12.84
C PRO A 185 1.96 21.98 11.38
N GLN A 186 2.76 21.41 10.50
CA GLN A 186 2.42 21.34 9.08
C GLN A 186 1.17 20.46 8.92
N ALA A 187 0.49 20.56 7.79
CA ALA A 187 -0.76 19.84 7.56
C ALA A 187 -0.58 18.33 7.82
N PHE A 188 -1.06 17.87 8.97
CA PHE A 188 -1.14 16.44 9.25
C PHE A 188 -2.23 15.84 8.38
N ASN A 189 -1.88 14.77 7.68
CA ASN A 189 -2.83 13.98 6.91
C ASN A 189 -2.63 12.49 7.22
N PHE A 190 -3.70 11.72 7.05
CA PHE A 190 -3.66 10.27 7.10
C PHE A 190 -4.76 9.70 6.22
N THR A 191 -4.38 8.97 5.19
CA THR A 191 -5.30 8.44 4.17
C THR A 191 -5.45 6.92 4.21
N SER A 192 -4.72 6.22 5.09
CA SER A 192 -4.82 4.79 5.28
C SER A 192 -5.87 4.42 6.34
N ALA A 193 -6.22 3.14 6.39
CA ALA A 193 -7.10 2.63 7.44
C ALA A 193 -6.38 2.67 8.80
N PRO A 194 -7.04 3.11 9.88
CA PRO A 194 -6.55 2.85 11.23
C PRO A 194 -6.36 1.34 11.44
N LEU A 195 -5.32 0.95 12.18
CA LEU A 195 -5.14 -0.44 12.58
C LEU A 195 -5.64 -0.63 14.02
N VAL A 196 -6.60 -1.52 14.20
CA VAL A 196 -7.03 -1.93 15.55
C VAL A 196 -6.41 -3.26 15.90
N ILE A 197 -5.73 -3.32 17.05
CA ILE A 197 -5.22 -4.54 17.64
C ILE A 197 -5.49 -4.52 19.14
N ARG A 198 -6.16 -5.56 19.66
CA ARG A 198 -6.65 -5.60 21.06
C ARG A 198 -7.43 -4.31 21.39
N ASP A 199 -7.03 -3.57 22.41
CA ASP A 199 -7.69 -2.36 22.89
C ASP A 199 -6.97 -1.07 22.46
N VAL A 200 -6.15 -1.11 21.41
CA VAL A 200 -5.51 0.08 20.86
C VAL A 200 -5.84 0.28 19.37
N VAL A 201 -6.01 1.54 18.99
CA VAL A 201 -6.07 1.99 17.61
C VAL A 201 -4.76 2.68 17.25
N VAL A 202 -4.10 2.20 16.20
CA VAL A 202 -2.78 2.66 15.77
C VAL A 202 -2.93 3.49 14.51
N ILE A 203 -2.31 4.66 14.51
CA ILE A 203 -2.38 5.66 13.45
C ILE A 203 -0.95 5.93 12.95
N GLY A 204 -0.75 5.81 11.65
CA GLY A 204 0.41 6.32 10.96
C GLY A 204 0.27 7.81 10.66
N ALA A 205 1.02 8.28 9.70
CA ALA A 205 0.93 9.64 9.19
C ALA A 205 1.21 9.66 7.69
N SER A 206 0.66 10.64 7.00
CA SER A 206 0.99 10.97 5.61
C SER A 206 1.45 12.42 5.59
N ILE A 207 2.67 12.63 6.05
CA ILE A 207 3.29 13.95 6.08
C ILE A 207 3.76 14.26 4.67
N ALA A 208 3.37 15.41 4.16
CA ALA A 208 3.83 15.86 2.85
C ALA A 208 5.34 16.09 2.86
N ASP A 209 6.02 15.60 1.83
CA ASP A 209 7.42 15.94 1.61
C ASP A 209 7.54 17.46 1.48
N ASN A 210 8.49 18.03 2.19
CA ASN A 210 8.84 19.42 1.98
C ASN A 210 10.10 19.49 1.11
N PRO A 211 9.97 19.66 -0.20
CA PRO A 211 11.14 19.64 -1.09
C PRO A 211 12.04 20.87 -0.94
N ASN A 212 11.59 21.90 -0.24
CA ASN A 212 12.24 23.20 -0.19
C ASN A 212 12.91 23.51 1.16
N MET A 213 12.54 22.80 2.23
CA MET A 213 13.03 23.07 3.56
C MET A 213 13.58 21.81 4.22
N LYS A 214 14.68 21.93 4.99
CA LYS A 214 15.23 20.82 5.79
C LYS A 214 14.37 20.49 7.00
N GLU A 215 13.60 21.46 7.50
CA GLU A 215 12.68 21.27 8.62
C GLU A 215 11.40 20.59 8.15
N GLY A 216 10.96 19.58 8.92
CA GLY A 216 9.73 18.84 8.60
C GLY A 216 8.94 18.44 9.83
N THR A 217 7.63 18.24 9.65
CA THR A 217 6.76 17.65 10.66
C THR A 217 7.14 16.19 10.89
N ARG A 218 7.17 15.73 12.14
CA ARG A 218 7.42 14.32 12.47
C ARG A 218 6.26 13.44 12.10
N GLY A 219 6.55 12.31 11.50
CA GLY A 219 5.57 11.29 11.10
C GLY A 219 5.45 10.14 12.09
N ASP A 220 5.56 10.39 13.38
CA ASP A 220 5.57 9.37 14.43
C ASP A 220 4.31 8.51 14.43
N ILE A 221 4.48 7.22 14.73
CA ILE A 221 3.37 6.27 14.83
C ILE A 221 2.81 6.33 16.24
N ARG A 222 1.49 6.48 16.36
CA ARG A 222 0.83 6.67 17.65
C ARG A 222 -0.31 5.70 17.86
N ALA A 223 -0.43 5.21 19.09
CA ALA A 223 -1.56 4.39 19.50
C ALA A 223 -2.41 5.09 20.53
N PHE A 224 -3.71 4.95 20.38
CA PHE A 224 -4.70 5.49 21.28
C PHE A 224 -5.56 4.36 21.83
N ASP A 225 -6.01 4.50 23.07
CA ASP A 225 -6.97 3.59 23.68
C ASP A 225 -8.29 3.65 22.93
N VAL A 226 -8.81 2.51 22.48
CA VAL A 226 -10.02 2.47 21.62
C VAL A 226 -11.29 2.94 22.31
N LYS A 227 -11.35 2.91 23.66
CA LYS A 227 -12.52 3.32 24.45
C LYS A 227 -12.46 4.79 24.80
N THR A 228 -11.29 5.30 25.18
CA THR A 228 -11.14 6.64 25.75
C THR A 228 -10.52 7.66 24.80
N GLY A 229 -9.83 7.21 23.74
CA GLY A 229 -9.04 8.09 22.86
C GLY A 229 -7.77 8.64 23.48
N LYS A 230 -7.39 8.19 24.68
CA LYS A 230 -6.15 8.61 25.34
C LYS A 230 -4.93 8.01 24.63
N LEU A 231 -3.90 8.83 24.42
CA LEU A 231 -2.62 8.37 23.89
C LEU A 231 -2.02 7.30 24.83
N ARG A 232 -1.67 6.14 24.27
CA ARG A 232 -1.06 5.02 24.99
C ARG A 232 0.46 5.01 24.84
N TRP A 233 0.92 5.17 23.60
CA TRP A 233 2.34 5.24 23.29
C TRP A 233 2.59 5.96 21.94
N THR A 234 3.84 6.38 21.76
CA THR A 234 4.37 6.93 20.51
C THR A 234 5.64 6.18 20.13
N PHE A 235 5.73 5.70 18.91
CA PHE A 235 6.97 5.21 18.30
C PHE A 235 7.53 6.32 17.43
N ARG A 236 8.72 6.84 17.80
CA ARG A 236 9.40 7.88 17.02
C ARG A 236 10.10 7.26 15.82
N VAL A 237 9.71 7.69 14.62
CA VAL A 237 10.32 7.22 13.37
C VAL A 237 11.71 7.84 13.19
N ILE A 238 11.89 9.08 13.62
CA ILE A 238 13.20 9.74 13.72
C ILE A 238 13.59 9.76 15.21
N PRO A 239 14.59 8.95 15.59
CA PRO A 239 15.06 8.88 16.97
C PRO A 239 15.52 10.25 17.49
N GLN A 240 15.37 10.47 18.79
CA GLN A 240 15.80 11.67 19.46
C GLN A 240 17.05 11.38 20.31
N ASP A 241 17.64 12.44 20.87
CA ASP A 241 18.84 12.31 21.71
C ASP A 241 18.70 11.20 22.77
N GLY A 242 19.70 10.32 22.84
CA GLY A 242 19.72 9.16 23.71
C GLY A 242 18.88 7.96 23.27
N GLU A 243 18.12 8.05 22.17
CA GLU A 243 17.36 6.92 21.62
C GLU A 243 18.20 6.10 20.63
N PHE A 244 17.91 4.81 20.54
CA PHE A 244 18.55 3.89 19.60
C PHE A 244 18.36 4.35 18.15
N GLY A 245 19.46 4.40 17.38
CA GLY A 245 19.46 4.79 15.97
C GLY A 245 19.74 6.27 15.73
N VAL A 246 19.81 7.12 16.79
CA VAL A 246 20.10 8.55 16.65
C VAL A 246 21.51 8.78 16.07
N GLU A 247 22.45 7.88 16.33
CA GLU A 247 23.82 7.91 15.81
C GLU A 247 23.91 7.77 14.29
N THR A 248 22.82 7.31 13.64
CA THR A 248 22.73 7.22 12.17
C THR A 248 22.32 8.53 11.50
N TRP A 249 22.13 9.59 12.28
CA TRP A 249 21.78 10.94 11.86
C TRP A 249 22.94 11.89 12.15
N GLU A 250 23.81 12.07 11.19
CA GLU A 250 24.98 12.92 11.37
C GLU A 250 24.61 14.39 11.54
N ASN A 251 25.49 15.17 12.17
CA ASN A 251 25.34 16.60 12.40
C ASN A 251 24.04 16.99 13.13
N ARG A 252 23.51 16.07 13.97
CA ARG A 252 22.24 16.25 14.71
C ARG A 252 21.04 16.55 13.79
N SER A 253 21.07 16.06 12.56
CA SER A 253 20.03 16.32 11.57
C SER A 253 18.64 15.78 11.99
N TRP A 254 18.59 14.86 12.97
CA TRP A 254 17.36 14.39 13.61
C TRP A 254 16.56 15.50 14.32
N GLU A 255 17.18 16.63 14.68
CA GLU A 255 16.50 17.72 15.39
C GLU A 255 15.46 18.43 14.52
N TYR A 256 15.71 18.55 13.22
CA TYR A 256 14.89 19.30 12.29
C TYR A 256 14.23 18.47 11.19
N THR A 257 14.80 17.32 10.86
CA THR A 257 14.26 16.49 9.77
C THR A 257 12.90 15.90 10.14
N GLY A 258 12.01 15.79 9.17
CA GLY A 258 10.68 15.23 9.29
C GLY A 258 10.33 14.29 8.16
N ALA A 259 9.06 14.14 7.90
CA ALA A 259 8.38 13.32 6.88
C ALA A 259 8.50 11.81 7.05
N ALA A 260 9.57 11.23 7.57
CA ALA A 260 9.63 9.80 7.84
C ALA A 260 8.40 9.35 8.64
N ASN A 261 7.59 8.46 8.06
CA ASN A 261 6.25 8.13 8.56
C ASN A 261 5.80 6.74 8.09
N ALA A 262 4.51 6.37 8.29
CA ALA A 262 3.85 5.24 7.65
C ALA A 262 2.55 5.74 7.01
N TRP A 263 2.59 6.08 5.74
CA TRP A 263 1.41 6.54 5.01
C TRP A 263 0.59 5.41 4.41
N SER A 264 1.15 4.21 4.30
CA SER A 264 0.42 3.01 3.88
C SER A 264 -0.29 2.32 5.04
N ASN A 265 -1.03 1.24 4.77
CA ASN A 265 -1.66 0.46 5.82
C ASN A 265 -0.61 -0.31 6.64
N LEU A 266 -0.90 -0.50 7.90
CA LEU A 266 -0.12 -1.30 8.84
C LEU A 266 -0.66 -2.72 8.89
N SER A 267 0.16 -3.68 9.37
CA SER A 267 -0.28 -5.06 9.61
C SER A 267 0.00 -5.49 11.04
N ALA A 268 -0.76 -6.45 11.53
CA ALA A 268 -0.62 -6.96 12.89
C ALA A 268 -0.84 -8.47 13.01
N ASP A 269 -0.10 -9.06 13.94
CA ASP A 269 -0.30 -10.43 14.43
C ASP A 269 -0.92 -10.37 15.83
N GLU A 270 -2.21 -10.73 15.94
CA GLU A 270 -2.97 -10.68 17.20
C GLU A 270 -2.40 -11.65 18.25
N ASP A 271 -1.93 -12.83 17.83
CA ASP A 271 -1.43 -13.86 18.73
C ASP A 271 -0.10 -13.42 19.35
N LEU A 272 0.81 -12.88 18.53
CA LEU A 272 2.09 -12.36 18.99
C LEU A 272 1.93 -11.01 19.71
N GLY A 273 0.87 -10.26 19.42
CA GLY A 273 0.70 -8.89 19.88
C GLY A 273 1.71 -7.95 19.21
N TYR A 274 2.05 -8.20 17.95
CA TYR A 274 3.03 -7.44 17.18
C TYR A 274 2.37 -6.64 16.07
N ILE A 275 2.94 -5.46 15.80
CA ILE A 275 2.58 -4.58 14.68
C ILE A 275 3.80 -4.43 13.78
N TYR A 276 3.58 -4.46 12.47
CA TYR A 276 4.61 -4.30 11.46
C TYR A 276 4.40 -2.98 10.74
N LEU A 277 5.40 -2.10 10.83
CA LEU A 277 5.38 -0.73 10.34
C LEU A 277 6.22 -0.62 9.07
N PRO A 278 5.62 -0.33 7.90
CA PRO A 278 6.36 -0.01 6.68
C PRO A 278 6.71 1.48 6.67
N LEU A 279 7.90 1.82 7.14
CA LEU A 279 8.32 3.20 7.32
C LEU A 279 8.91 3.78 6.03
N THR A 280 8.76 5.09 5.87
CA THR A 280 9.03 5.81 4.64
C THR A 280 10.23 6.74 4.75
N SER A 281 10.61 7.35 3.63
CA SER A 281 11.75 8.26 3.51
C SER A 281 11.59 9.49 4.38
N PRO A 282 12.68 10.01 4.95
CA PRO A 282 12.71 11.36 5.52
C PRO A 282 12.78 12.43 4.41
N THR A 283 12.33 13.65 4.70
CA THR A 283 12.46 14.78 3.77
C THR A 283 13.95 15.18 3.60
N SER A 284 14.43 15.60 2.45
CA SER A 284 13.80 15.63 1.15
C SER A 284 14.06 14.32 0.41
N ASP A 285 13.15 13.89 -0.47
CA ASP A 285 13.18 12.57 -1.11
C ASP A 285 14.37 12.37 -2.05
N MET A 286 14.87 13.45 -2.70
CA MET A 286 15.84 13.36 -3.80
C MET A 286 17.21 13.95 -3.44
N TYR A 287 17.33 14.63 -2.30
CA TYR A 287 18.57 15.24 -1.82
C TYR A 287 18.69 15.09 -0.31
N GLY A 288 19.70 14.40 0.15
CA GLY A 288 19.97 14.11 1.56
C GLY A 288 21.19 14.82 2.16
N GLY A 289 21.82 15.75 1.46
CA GLY A 289 23.04 16.41 1.94
C GLY A 289 22.89 17.23 3.25
N HIS A 290 21.67 17.44 3.71
CA HIS A 290 21.35 18.04 5.00
C HIS A 290 21.10 17.00 6.11
N ARG A 291 21.02 15.70 5.80
CA ARG A 291 20.72 14.59 6.71
C ARG A 291 21.64 13.39 6.52
N LEU A 292 22.95 13.62 6.50
CA LEU A 292 23.95 12.57 6.29
C LEU A 292 23.79 11.41 7.28
N GLY A 293 24.33 10.25 6.92
CA GLY A 293 24.18 8.98 7.63
C GLY A 293 23.04 8.13 7.08
N ASN A 294 22.81 6.94 7.64
CA ASN A 294 21.83 5.98 7.13
C ASN A 294 20.36 6.34 7.46
N ASN A 295 20.12 7.30 8.38
CA ASN A 295 18.82 7.87 8.73
C ASN A 295 17.78 6.85 9.26
N LEU A 296 18.16 6.03 10.23
CA LEU A 296 17.26 5.07 10.88
C LEU A 296 16.13 5.81 11.65
N PHE A 297 14.84 5.45 11.60
CA PHE A 297 14.23 4.29 10.95
C PHE A 297 13.60 4.61 9.58
N GLY A 298 14.04 5.62 8.86
CA GLY A 298 13.59 5.82 7.48
C GLY A 298 13.76 4.53 6.67
N ASN A 299 12.81 4.26 5.75
CA ASN A 299 12.81 3.11 4.83
C ASN A 299 13.03 1.75 5.51
N SER A 300 12.46 1.58 6.71
CA SER A 300 12.63 0.36 7.51
C SER A 300 11.31 -0.37 7.70
N LEU A 301 11.38 -1.70 7.66
CA LEU A 301 10.32 -2.54 8.24
C LEU A 301 10.62 -2.69 9.73
N VAL A 302 9.70 -2.21 10.56
CA VAL A 302 9.86 -2.24 12.02
C VAL A 302 8.76 -3.07 12.65
N CYS A 303 9.13 -4.00 13.52
CA CYS A 303 8.22 -4.74 14.37
C CYS A 303 8.19 -4.13 15.76
N ILE A 304 7.00 -3.80 16.26
CA ILE A 304 6.80 -3.25 17.61
C ILE A 304 5.76 -4.06 18.39
N ARG A 305 5.81 -3.95 19.71
CA ARG A 305 4.78 -4.49 20.61
C ARG A 305 3.55 -3.59 20.59
N ALA A 306 2.37 -4.20 20.43
CA ALA A 306 1.10 -3.47 20.38
C ALA A 306 0.74 -2.77 21.70
N ASP A 307 1.14 -3.34 22.83
CA ASP A 307 0.82 -2.84 24.17
C ASP A 307 1.67 -1.64 24.60
N THR A 308 2.94 -1.57 24.14
CA THR A 308 3.93 -0.60 24.63
C THR A 308 4.54 0.29 23.54
N GLY A 309 4.39 -0.07 22.25
CA GLY A 309 5.09 0.60 21.16
C GLY A 309 6.60 0.32 21.11
N GLN A 310 7.12 -0.56 21.99
CA GLN A 310 8.54 -0.89 22.02
C GLN A 310 8.94 -1.71 20.80
N ARG A 311 10.08 -1.34 20.19
CA ARG A 311 10.67 -2.06 19.06
C ARG A 311 11.10 -3.47 19.48
N VAL A 312 10.66 -4.48 18.72
CA VAL A 312 11.12 -5.87 18.85
C VAL A 312 12.31 -6.09 17.94
N TRP A 313 12.18 -5.77 16.67
CA TRP A 313 13.22 -5.81 15.66
C TRP A 313 12.95 -4.80 14.54
N HIS A 314 13.94 -4.57 13.70
CA HIS A 314 13.79 -3.80 12.46
C HIS A 314 14.78 -4.28 11.41
N PHE A 315 14.51 -3.93 10.17
CA PHE A 315 15.45 -4.05 9.07
C PHE A 315 15.29 -2.84 8.14
N GLN A 316 16.37 -2.13 7.85
CA GLN A 316 16.36 -1.01 6.93
C GLN A 316 16.54 -1.51 5.50
N LEU A 317 15.56 -1.25 4.63
CA LEU A 317 15.51 -1.76 3.26
C LEU A 317 16.21 -0.83 2.27
N VAL A 318 16.34 0.44 2.62
CA VAL A 318 17.11 1.44 1.86
C VAL A 318 17.88 2.31 2.83
N HIS A 319 19.21 2.35 2.70
CA HIS A 319 20.07 3.23 3.46
C HIS A 319 20.16 4.59 2.80
N HIS A 320 20.01 5.68 3.58
CA HIS A 320 20.12 7.06 3.08
C HIS A 320 19.36 7.26 1.78
N ASP A 321 18.05 7.08 1.82
CA ASP A 321 17.21 7.11 0.59
C ASP A 321 17.25 8.47 -0.12
N LEU A 322 17.48 8.41 -1.43
CA LEU A 322 17.51 9.55 -2.37
C LEU A 322 16.60 9.30 -3.58
N TRP A 323 15.75 8.28 -3.53
CA TRP A 323 14.97 7.81 -4.67
C TRP A 323 13.46 7.83 -4.40
N ASP A 324 13.04 8.28 -3.21
CA ASP A 324 11.65 8.16 -2.76
C ASP A 324 11.22 6.67 -2.77
N TYR A 325 12.10 5.79 -2.28
CA TYR A 325 11.84 4.36 -2.19
C TYR A 325 11.21 3.95 -0.86
N ASP A 326 10.15 4.65 -0.50
CA ASP A 326 9.27 4.31 0.61
C ASP A 326 8.91 2.83 0.64
N LEU A 327 8.60 2.29 1.83
CA LEU A 327 7.87 1.04 1.94
C LEU A 327 6.37 1.33 1.71
N PRO A 328 5.85 1.08 0.48
CA PRO A 328 4.61 1.71 0.05
C PRO A 328 3.36 0.93 0.42
N ALA A 329 3.52 -0.32 0.88
CA ALA A 329 2.43 -1.28 1.05
C ALA A 329 2.41 -1.87 2.46
N ALA A 330 1.22 -2.31 2.89
CA ALA A 330 1.09 -3.08 4.11
C ALA A 330 1.97 -4.34 4.06
N PRO A 331 2.78 -4.62 5.10
CA PRO A 331 3.50 -5.88 5.22
C PRO A 331 2.52 -7.05 5.24
N ILE A 332 2.81 -8.12 4.51
CA ILE A 332 1.91 -9.27 4.39
C ILE A 332 2.39 -10.38 5.32
N LEU A 333 1.51 -10.85 6.21
CA LEU A 333 1.83 -11.97 7.09
C LEU A 333 1.52 -13.28 6.37
N ALA A 334 2.50 -14.18 6.34
CA ALA A 334 2.43 -15.44 5.63
C ALA A 334 3.04 -16.57 6.47
N ASP A 335 2.29 -17.65 6.66
CA ASP A 335 2.84 -18.88 7.23
C ASP A 335 3.31 -19.79 6.09
N ILE A 336 4.63 -19.99 6.01
CA ILE A 336 5.32 -20.68 4.90
C ILE A 336 6.17 -21.83 5.40
N THR A 337 6.67 -22.66 4.48
CA THR A 337 7.60 -23.74 4.79
C THR A 337 8.81 -23.67 3.87
N VAL A 338 9.99 -23.39 4.40
CA VAL A 338 11.22 -23.28 3.63
C VAL A 338 12.23 -24.32 4.11
N GLY A 339 12.73 -25.14 3.18
CA GLY A 339 13.65 -26.24 3.54
C GLY A 339 13.07 -27.21 4.56
N GLY A 340 11.75 -27.45 4.54
CA GLY A 340 11.04 -28.31 5.47
C GLY A 340 10.74 -27.68 6.85
N LYS A 341 11.15 -26.44 7.10
CA LYS A 341 10.93 -25.72 8.37
C LYS A 341 9.73 -24.77 8.24
N PRO A 342 8.75 -24.84 9.15
CA PRO A 342 7.67 -23.86 9.20
C PRO A 342 8.21 -22.51 9.69
N ILE A 343 7.83 -21.43 9.01
CA ILE A 343 8.24 -20.06 9.32
C ILE A 343 7.00 -19.17 9.37
N LYS A 344 6.84 -18.44 10.45
CA LYS A 344 5.91 -17.32 10.53
C LYS A 344 6.56 -16.14 9.83
N ALA A 345 6.27 -15.94 8.54
CA ALA A 345 6.93 -14.90 7.74
C ALA A 345 6.15 -13.59 7.72
N VAL A 346 6.87 -12.50 7.48
CA VAL A 346 6.36 -11.21 7.00
C VAL A 346 7.04 -10.87 5.69
N VAL A 347 6.25 -10.44 4.71
CA VAL A 347 6.71 -10.08 3.37
C VAL A 347 6.49 -8.61 3.11
N GLN A 348 7.52 -7.89 2.74
CA GLN A 348 7.45 -6.48 2.31
C GLN A 348 7.77 -6.38 0.81
N VAL A 349 6.75 -6.05 0.01
CA VAL A 349 6.96 -5.65 -1.39
C VAL A 349 7.35 -4.18 -1.44
N THR A 350 8.29 -3.84 -2.32
CA THR A 350 8.93 -2.52 -2.34
C THR A 350 8.80 -1.79 -3.67
N LYS A 351 9.06 -0.49 -3.65
CA LYS A 351 9.09 0.34 -4.86
C LYS A 351 10.19 -0.10 -5.82
N GLU A 352 11.31 -0.61 -5.32
CA GLU A 352 12.45 -1.09 -6.10
C GLU A 352 12.17 -2.40 -6.86
N GLY A 353 11.05 -3.05 -6.57
CA GLY A 353 10.68 -4.32 -7.20
C GLY A 353 11.16 -5.56 -6.46
N PHE A 354 11.54 -5.44 -5.19
CA PHE A 354 11.89 -6.55 -4.31
C PHE A 354 10.71 -7.02 -3.46
N ALA A 355 10.74 -8.29 -3.08
CA ALA A 355 9.95 -8.85 -1.99
C ALA A 355 10.91 -9.33 -0.89
N PHE A 356 11.08 -8.54 0.15
CA PHE A 356 11.86 -8.95 1.32
C PHE A 356 11.02 -9.86 2.21
N VAL A 357 11.59 -10.96 2.67
CA VAL A 357 10.90 -11.96 3.50
C VAL A 357 11.68 -12.22 4.77
N PHE A 358 11.03 -11.98 5.90
CA PHE A 358 11.62 -12.17 7.23
C PHE A 358 10.79 -13.13 8.07
N ASP A 359 11.42 -13.83 9.00
CA ASP A 359 10.72 -14.42 10.14
C ASP A 359 10.10 -13.28 10.96
N ARG A 360 8.76 -13.24 11.06
CA ARG A 360 8.07 -12.11 11.68
C ARG A 360 8.22 -12.03 13.20
N VAL A 361 8.69 -13.11 13.83
CA VAL A 361 8.97 -13.15 15.27
C VAL A 361 10.32 -12.55 15.59
N THR A 362 11.35 -12.90 14.80
CA THR A 362 12.75 -12.58 15.10
C THR A 362 13.35 -11.48 14.23
N GLY A 363 12.75 -11.20 13.05
CA GLY A 363 13.29 -10.27 12.07
C GLY A 363 14.43 -10.86 11.22
N GLN A 364 14.74 -12.16 11.38
CA GLN A 364 15.77 -12.79 10.58
C GLN A 364 15.30 -12.97 9.13
N PRO A 365 16.13 -12.62 8.13
CA PRO A 365 15.82 -12.87 6.73
C PRO A 365 15.61 -14.36 6.46
N VAL A 366 14.56 -14.71 5.69
CA VAL A 366 14.30 -16.12 5.28
C VAL A 366 15.32 -16.59 4.26
N TRP A 367 15.73 -15.71 3.37
CA TRP A 367 16.84 -15.92 2.44
C TRP A 367 17.89 -14.85 2.64
N PRO A 368 19.17 -15.10 2.32
CA PRO A 368 20.24 -14.13 2.50
C PRO A 368 19.93 -12.79 1.82
N ILE A 369 20.26 -11.72 2.50
CA ILE A 369 20.27 -10.35 1.97
C ILE A 369 21.73 -9.91 1.91
N GLU A 370 22.18 -9.46 0.75
CA GLU A 370 23.55 -9.06 0.47
C GLU A 370 23.66 -7.54 0.44
N GLU A 371 24.62 -7.01 1.16
CA GLU A 371 25.03 -5.61 1.01
C GLU A 371 25.87 -5.47 -0.25
N ARG A 372 25.34 -4.80 -1.28
CA ARG A 372 26.02 -4.59 -2.56
C ARG A 372 26.39 -3.13 -2.75
N SER A 373 27.60 -2.88 -3.28
CA SER A 373 28.06 -1.54 -3.61
C SER A 373 27.15 -0.87 -4.64
N VAL A 374 26.88 0.41 -4.44
CA VAL A 374 26.04 1.22 -5.31
C VAL A 374 26.76 2.49 -5.79
N PRO A 375 26.32 3.12 -6.90
CA PRO A 375 26.95 4.34 -7.41
C PRO A 375 26.95 5.48 -6.38
N LYS A 376 28.06 6.20 -6.32
CA LYS A 376 28.17 7.41 -5.50
C LYS A 376 27.50 8.61 -6.15
N SER A 377 26.90 9.48 -5.35
CA SER A 377 26.40 10.76 -5.84
C SER A 377 27.55 11.68 -6.28
N THR A 378 27.32 12.38 -7.37
CA THR A 378 28.18 13.47 -7.84
C THR A 378 27.66 14.86 -7.43
N THR A 379 26.51 14.91 -6.74
CA THR A 379 25.88 16.16 -6.29
C THR A 379 26.67 16.71 -5.09
N PRO A 380 27.14 17.97 -5.13
CA PRO A 380 27.92 18.52 -4.05
C PRO A 380 27.20 18.55 -2.71
N GLY A 381 27.84 18.00 -1.68
CA GLY A 381 27.30 17.91 -0.31
C GLY A 381 26.48 16.64 -0.04
N GLU A 382 26.19 15.85 -1.06
CA GLU A 382 25.51 14.56 -0.94
C GLU A 382 26.52 13.42 -0.69
N GLN A 383 26.18 12.50 0.22
CA GLN A 383 26.96 11.29 0.50
C GLN A 383 26.02 10.08 0.53
N THR A 384 25.93 9.38 -0.59
CA THR A 384 25.18 8.10 -0.66
C THR A 384 25.78 7.07 0.30
N SER A 385 24.95 6.19 0.85
CA SER A 385 25.45 4.96 1.47
C SER A 385 26.31 4.18 0.46
N SER A 386 27.38 3.58 0.94
CA SER A 386 28.30 2.82 0.07
C SER A 386 27.68 1.52 -0.46
N THR A 387 26.71 0.97 0.26
CA THR A 387 26.01 -0.27 -0.09
C THR A 387 24.53 -0.10 0.11
N GLN A 388 23.77 -1.02 -0.51
CA GLN A 388 22.33 -1.19 -0.29
C GLN A 388 22.01 -2.69 -0.16
N PRO A 389 20.92 -3.04 0.57
CA PRO A 389 20.54 -4.43 0.77
C PRO A 389 19.80 -5.00 -0.45
N PHE A 390 20.28 -6.14 -0.95
CA PHE A 390 19.70 -6.89 -2.05
C PHE A 390 19.28 -8.30 -1.59
N PRO A 391 17.98 -8.62 -1.55
CA PRO A 391 17.55 -9.98 -1.24
C PRO A 391 17.96 -10.94 -2.37
N THR A 392 18.49 -12.09 -2.02
CA THR A 392 18.88 -13.13 -3.00
C THR A 392 17.67 -13.89 -3.52
N LYS A 393 16.58 -13.93 -2.76
CA LYS A 393 15.27 -14.51 -3.10
C LYS A 393 14.16 -13.74 -2.35
N PRO A 394 12.94 -13.69 -2.91
CA PRO A 394 12.56 -14.02 -4.30
C PRO A 394 13.32 -13.19 -5.34
N ALA A 395 13.34 -13.67 -6.60
CA ALA A 395 13.80 -12.85 -7.71
C ALA A 395 12.94 -11.58 -7.84
N THR A 396 13.52 -10.51 -8.39
CA THR A 396 12.83 -9.24 -8.56
C THR A 396 11.59 -9.38 -9.43
N PHE A 397 10.47 -8.77 -9.03
CA PHE A 397 9.23 -8.83 -9.80
C PHE A 397 9.09 -7.66 -10.79
N GLU A 398 10.02 -6.72 -10.77
CA GLU A 398 10.06 -5.59 -11.68
C GLU A 398 11.49 -5.39 -12.21
N ARG A 399 11.61 -4.68 -13.35
CA ARG A 399 12.87 -4.29 -13.96
C ARG A 399 13.58 -3.26 -13.10
N GLN A 400 14.90 -3.40 -12.95
CA GLN A 400 15.73 -2.57 -12.08
C GLN A 400 16.90 -1.96 -12.84
N GLY A 401 17.09 -0.64 -12.66
CA GLY A 401 18.10 0.11 -13.37
C GLY A 401 17.76 0.32 -14.85
N VAL A 402 18.58 1.09 -15.54
CA VAL A 402 18.40 1.47 -16.94
C VAL A 402 19.55 0.97 -17.78
N SER A 403 19.23 0.02 -18.66
CA SER A 403 20.12 -0.48 -19.70
C SER A 403 19.61 -0.08 -21.07
N VAL A 404 20.54 0.23 -21.99
CA VAL A 404 20.19 0.47 -23.41
C VAL A 404 19.49 -0.77 -24.01
N ASP A 405 19.84 -1.98 -23.57
CA ASP A 405 19.26 -3.23 -24.07
C ASP A 405 17.78 -3.40 -23.72
N ASP A 406 17.32 -2.71 -22.71
CA ASP A 406 15.93 -2.75 -22.25
C ASP A 406 15.01 -1.76 -22.97
N LEU A 407 15.55 -0.89 -23.82
CA LEU A 407 14.74 0.10 -24.55
C LEU A 407 13.81 -0.59 -25.55
N ILE A 408 12.67 0.06 -25.80
CA ILE A 408 11.68 -0.37 -26.80
C ILE A 408 12.34 -0.69 -28.15
N ASP A 409 11.98 -1.81 -28.76
CA ASP A 409 12.59 -2.33 -30.00
C ASP A 409 11.57 -2.98 -30.94
N PHE A 410 10.32 -2.51 -30.94
CA PHE A 410 9.29 -3.02 -31.83
C PHE A 410 9.63 -2.82 -33.31
N THR A 411 10.37 -1.73 -33.63
CA THR A 411 10.99 -1.51 -34.92
C THR A 411 12.36 -0.85 -34.75
N PRO A 412 13.28 -0.96 -35.76
CA PRO A 412 14.57 -0.29 -35.72
C PRO A 412 14.49 1.22 -35.51
N GLU A 413 13.48 1.89 -36.09
CA GLU A 413 13.27 3.34 -35.98
C GLU A 413 12.88 3.71 -34.53
N LEU A 414 11.94 2.99 -33.92
CA LEU A 414 11.54 3.23 -32.53
C LEU A 414 12.71 3.00 -31.57
N ARG A 415 13.54 2.00 -31.86
CA ARG A 415 14.77 1.73 -31.09
C ARG A 415 15.76 2.89 -31.20
N ALA A 416 15.99 3.40 -32.41
CA ALA A 416 16.88 4.54 -32.63
C ALA A 416 16.38 5.80 -31.92
N GLU A 417 15.09 6.12 -32.06
CA GLU A 417 14.47 7.27 -31.34
C GLU A 417 14.59 7.13 -29.82
N ALA A 418 14.34 5.93 -29.27
CA ALA A 418 14.49 5.68 -27.83
C ALA A 418 15.94 5.88 -27.36
N THR A 419 16.91 5.46 -28.17
CA THR A 419 18.35 5.64 -27.89
C THR A 419 18.71 7.13 -27.84
N GLU A 420 18.19 7.95 -28.77
CA GLU A 420 18.42 9.40 -28.75
C GLU A 420 17.78 10.07 -27.51
N ILE A 421 16.60 9.62 -27.08
CA ILE A 421 15.97 10.12 -25.85
C ILE A 421 16.88 9.88 -24.64
N VAL A 422 17.39 8.65 -24.49
CA VAL A 422 18.18 8.23 -23.32
C VAL A 422 19.51 8.97 -23.21
N LYS A 423 20.14 9.36 -24.33
CA LYS A 423 21.39 10.15 -24.33
C LYS A 423 21.30 11.46 -23.56
N ARG A 424 20.09 11.97 -23.32
CA ARG A 424 19.85 13.22 -22.58
C ARG A 424 19.82 13.03 -21.06
N TYR A 425 20.05 11.81 -20.56
CA TYR A 425 19.92 11.46 -19.15
C TYR A 425 21.13 10.67 -18.67
N VAL A 426 21.39 10.72 -17.36
CA VAL A 426 22.27 9.77 -16.68
C VAL A 426 21.54 8.43 -16.58
N THR A 427 22.20 7.34 -16.92
CA THR A 427 21.69 5.97 -16.81
C THR A 427 22.61 5.11 -15.95
N GLY A 428 22.09 4.06 -15.38
CA GLY A 428 22.89 3.13 -14.57
C GLY A 428 22.04 2.06 -13.87
N PRO A 429 22.68 1.28 -12.99
CA PRO A 429 22.00 0.24 -12.22
C PRO A 429 20.99 0.86 -11.22
N LEU A 430 20.22 -0.03 -10.55
CA LEU A 430 19.38 0.38 -9.42
C LEU A 430 20.23 1.19 -8.40
N PHE A 431 19.62 2.19 -7.77
CA PHE A 431 20.28 3.12 -6.87
C PHE A 431 21.31 4.06 -7.50
N THR A 432 21.26 4.29 -8.83
CA THR A 432 21.97 5.44 -9.42
C THR A 432 21.37 6.73 -8.89
N PRO A 433 22.14 7.62 -8.23
CA PRO A 433 21.60 8.78 -7.55
C PRO A 433 21.02 9.83 -8.53
N PRO A 434 20.08 10.68 -8.05
CA PRO A 434 19.65 11.85 -8.78
C PRO A 434 20.81 12.76 -9.18
N SER A 435 20.72 13.38 -10.37
CA SER A 435 21.75 14.27 -10.89
C SER A 435 21.25 15.69 -11.08
N ILE A 436 22.16 16.66 -11.02
CA ILE A 436 21.83 18.07 -11.23
C ILE A 436 21.47 18.28 -12.70
N LYS A 437 20.25 18.78 -12.94
CA LYS A 437 19.82 19.18 -14.27
C LYS A 437 20.68 20.31 -14.79
N SER A 438 21.10 20.21 -16.03
CA SER A 438 21.91 21.22 -16.69
C SER A 438 21.51 21.40 -18.16
N ASP A 439 21.60 22.63 -18.63
CA ASP A 439 21.33 22.98 -20.02
C ASP A 439 22.58 22.85 -20.89
N GLY A 440 22.40 22.89 -22.20
CA GLY A 440 23.47 22.84 -23.19
C GLY A 440 23.64 21.48 -23.86
N PRO A 441 24.54 21.37 -24.83
CA PRO A 441 24.71 20.15 -25.64
C PRO A 441 25.19 18.94 -24.85
N SER A 442 25.98 19.13 -23.80
CA SER A 442 26.48 18.09 -22.87
C SER A 442 25.69 18.04 -21.55
N GLY A 443 24.61 18.84 -21.42
CA GLY A 443 23.79 18.88 -20.23
C GLY A 443 22.93 17.63 -20.07
N THR A 444 22.53 17.32 -18.82
CA THR A 444 21.63 16.22 -18.51
C THR A 444 20.27 16.72 -18.01
N LYS A 445 19.21 16.00 -18.36
CA LYS A 445 17.86 16.23 -17.84
C LYS A 445 17.60 15.56 -16.49
N GLY A 446 18.62 14.95 -15.89
CA GLY A 446 18.52 14.18 -14.67
C GLY A 446 18.93 12.72 -14.86
N THR A 447 18.74 11.91 -13.82
CA THR A 447 19.01 10.47 -13.86
C THR A 447 17.72 9.71 -14.17
N LEU A 448 17.76 8.76 -15.11
CA LEU A 448 16.65 7.84 -15.34
C LEU A 448 16.58 6.85 -14.18
N GLN A 449 15.52 6.96 -13.41
CA GLN A 449 15.23 6.08 -12.27
C GLN A 449 14.22 5.02 -12.69
N LEU A 450 14.60 3.73 -12.58
CA LEU A 450 13.72 2.58 -12.87
C LEU A 450 13.95 1.47 -11.83
N PRO A 451 12.91 1.03 -11.09
CA PRO A 451 11.59 1.66 -11.02
C PRO A 451 11.66 3.12 -10.60
N GLY A 452 10.75 3.95 -11.11
CA GLY A 452 10.68 5.35 -10.72
C GLY A 452 10.15 5.53 -9.29
N SER A 453 10.07 6.75 -8.81
CA SER A 453 9.66 7.07 -7.43
C SER A 453 8.23 6.67 -7.08
N VAL A 454 7.37 6.39 -8.05
CA VAL A 454 6.05 5.76 -7.81
C VAL A 454 6.13 4.25 -7.58
N GLY A 455 7.30 3.66 -7.85
CA GLY A 455 7.61 2.26 -7.59
C GLY A 455 7.12 1.26 -8.62
N GLY A 456 7.75 0.10 -8.59
CA GLY A 456 7.25 -1.12 -9.23
C GLY A 456 5.99 -1.61 -8.52
N ALA A 457 6.01 -1.75 -7.19
CA ALA A 457 4.83 -1.88 -6.35
C ALA A 457 4.54 -0.57 -5.62
N ASP A 458 3.27 -0.35 -5.24
CA ASP A 458 2.83 0.84 -4.52
C ASP A 458 1.77 0.46 -3.45
N TRP A 459 1.01 1.42 -2.92
CA TRP A 459 0.01 1.26 -1.84
C TRP A 459 -0.99 0.10 -2.07
N ASN A 460 -1.25 -0.24 -3.31
CA ASN A 460 -2.09 -1.38 -3.69
C ASN A 460 -1.51 -2.72 -3.22
N GLY A 461 -0.18 -2.81 -3.02
CA GLY A 461 0.51 -3.98 -2.47
C GLY A 461 0.27 -5.27 -3.24
N ALA A 462 0.53 -6.38 -2.59
CA ALA A 462 0.31 -7.72 -3.12
C ALA A 462 -0.85 -8.43 -2.40
N ALA A 463 -1.19 -9.65 -2.82
CA ALA A 463 -2.11 -10.56 -2.14
C ALA A 463 -1.44 -11.92 -1.92
N PHE A 464 -1.70 -12.55 -0.79
CA PHE A 464 -1.14 -13.86 -0.43
C PHE A 464 -2.23 -14.92 -0.31
N ASP A 465 -2.01 -16.04 -0.96
CA ASP A 465 -2.86 -17.22 -0.85
C ASP A 465 -2.33 -18.15 0.24
N PRO A 466 -2.99 -18.23 1.40
CA PRO A 466 -2.53 -19.07 2.50
C PRO A 466 -2.68 -20.58 2.23
N GLU A 467 -3.46 -21.00 1.22
CA GLU A 467 -3.62 -22.41 0.85
C GLU A 467 -2.45 -22.90 -0.01
N THR A 468 -2.07 -22.11 -1.02
CA THR A 468 -1.02 -22.48 -1.99
C THR A 468 0.36 -21.89 -1.69
N LYS A 469 0.44 -20.95 -0.73
CA LYS A 469 1.64 -20.18 -0.37
C LYS A 469 2.19 -19.33 -1.51
N ILE A 470 1.32 -18.90 -2.42
CA ILE A 470 1.65 -18.04 -3.55
C ILE A 470 1.34 -16.58 -3.22
N LEU A 471 2.32 -15.71 -3.44
CA LEU A 471 2.19 -14.26 -3.40
C LEU A 471 1.93 -13.74 -4.82
N TYR A 472 0.93 -12.90 -4.99
CA TYR A 472 0.58 -12.27 -6.27
C TYR A 472 0.89 -10.78 -6.19
N VAL A 473 1.86 -10.34 -6.99
CA VAL A 473 2.36 -8.95 -6.96
C VAL A 473 2.00 -8.26 -8.27
N PRO A 474 1.02 -7.35 -8.28
CA PRO A 474 0.86 -6.41 -9.39
C PRO A 474 1.99 -5.41 -9.38
N SER A 475 2.62 -5.15 -10.53
CA SER A 475 3.68 -4.17 -10.66
C SER A 475 3.59 -3.35 -11.95
N VAL A 476 4.30 -2.22 -11.98
CA VAL A 476 4.26 -1.23 -13.05
C VAL A 476 5.68 -0.84 -13.45
N THR A 477 6.00 -0.91 -14.73
CA THR A 477 7.22 -0.34 -15.29
C THR A 477 6.99 1.14 -15.60
N GLY A 478 7.49 2.01 -14.73
CA GLY A 478 7.41 3.46 -14.89
C GLY A 478 8.77 4.11 -14.64
N VAL A 479 9.31 4.83 -15.60
CA VAL A 479 10.59 5.53 -15.49
C VAL A 479 10.39 7.00 -15.21
N PHE A 480 11.14 7.53 -14.24
CA PHE A 480 11.19 8.95 -13.90
C PHE A 480 12.53 9.56 -14.28
N ALA A 481 12.51 10.87 -14.54
CA ALA A 481 13.69 11.70 -14.47
C ALA A 481 13.85 12.20 -13.01
N ALA A 482 14.83 11.68 -12.31
CA ALA A 482 15.21 12.15 -10.98
C ALA A 482 16.24 13.28 -11.15
N ASP A 483 15.74 14.52 -11.17
CA ASP A 483 16.53 15.72 -11.42
C ASP A 483 16.59 16.63 -10.19
N LEU A 484 17.74 17.26 -9.99
CA LEU A 484 18.00 18.25 -8.96
C LEU A 484 18.26 19.61 -9.60
N ILE A 485 17.80 20.65 -8.92
CA ILE A 485 18.09 22.05 -9.26
C ILE A 485 18.64 22.78 -8.03
N PRO A 486 19.44 23.86 -8.17
CA PRO A 486 19.85 24.67 -7.03
C PRO A 486 18.63 25.21 -6.28
N GLY A 487 18.68 25.17 -4.95
CA GLY A 487 17.65 25.78 -4.10
C GLY A 487 17.67 27.31 -4.26
N ASP A 488 16.49 27.91 -4.40
CA ASP A 488 16.34 29.38 -4.36
C ASP A 488 16.46 29.85 -2.90
N PRO A 489 17.47 30.64 -2.52
CA PRO A 489 17.63 31.11 -1.15
C PRO A 489 16.45 31.90 -0.58
N ALA A 490 15.59 32.44 -1.43
CA ALA A 490 14.36 33.13 -1.02
C ALA A 490 13.23 32.16 -0.60
N GLN A 491 13.30 30.90 -1.03
CA GLN A 491 12.25 29.91 -0.83
C GLN A 491 12.74 28.61 -0.17
N SER A 492 14.07 28.39 -0.12
CA SER A 492 14.65 27.12 0.32
C SER A 492 15.91 27.36 1.15
N ASN A 493 16.07 26.56 2.20
CA ASN A 493 17.33 26.45 2.95
C ASN A 493 18.11 25.17 2.58
N LEU A 494 17.69 24.46 1.54
CA LEU A 494 18.42 23.34 0.96
C LEU A 494 19.32 23.82 -0.18
N ARG A 495 20.52 23.25 -0.27
CA ARG A 495 21.45 23.55 -1.36
C ARG A 495 20.92 23.14 -2.72
N TYR A 496 20.27 21.97 -2.76
CA TYR A 496 19.58 21.45 -3.93
C TYR A 496 18.18 20.99 -3.54
N VAL A 497 17.25 21.15 -4.46
CA VAL A 497 15.87 20.68 -4.34
C VAL A 497 15.55 19.80 -5.54
N ARG A 498 14.51 18.97 -5.41
CA ARG A 498 14.03 18.19 -6.55
C ARG A 498 13.56 19.11 -7.66
N GLY A 499 13.84 18.74 -8.91
CA GLY A 499 13.36 19.44 -10.09
C GLY A 499 11.93 19.02 -10.45
N THR A 500 11.71 18.69 -11.73
CA THR A 500 10.36 18.45 -12.26
C THR A 500 9.75 17.12 -11.85
N ARG A 501 10.57 16.08 -11.62
CA ARG A 501 10.10 14.73 -11.29
C ARG A 501 9.02 14.25 -12.27
N GLU A 502 9.40 14.13 -13.52
CA GLU A 502 8.48 13.79 -14.60
C GLU A 502 8.67 12.32 -15.05
N PHE A 503 7.57 11.70 -15.46
CA PHE A 503 7.65 10.47 -16.25
C PHE A 503 8.32 10.74 -17.58
N VAL A 504 9.26 9.88 -17.96
CA VAL A 504 9.92 9.97 -19.25
C VAL A 504 9.15 9.13 -20.26
N THR A 505 8.59 9.84 -21.25
CA THR A 505 7.89 9.21 -22.37
C THR A 505 8.90 8.77 -23.42
N GLY A 506 8.68 7.60 -24.00
CA GLY A 506 9.47 7.07 -25.10
C GLY A 506 9.08 7.65 -26.46
N PRO A 507 9.56 7.05 -27.56
CA PRO A 507 9.35 7.54 -28.91
C PRO A 507 7.85 7.61 -29.26
N ARG A 508 7.46 8.71 -29.87
CA ARG A 508 6.10 8.94 -30.39
C ARG A 508 4.98 8.79 -29.34
N GLY A 509 5.30 8.96 -28.04
CA GLY A 509 4.34 8.77 -26.94
C GLY A 509 4.21 7.35 -26.42
N LEU A 510 4.94 6.38 -26.97
CA LEU A 510 5.04 5.02 -26.42
C LEU A 510 5.88 5.00 -25.14
N PRO A 511 5.77 3.96 -24.30
CA PRO A 511 6.71 3.76 -23.20
C PRO A 511 8.15 3.60 -23.71
N LEU A 512 9.13 4.05 -22.91
CA LEU A 512 10.54 4.06 -23.28
C LEU A 512 11.17 2.67 -23.32
N PHE A 513 10.68 1.72 -22.50
CA PHE A 513 11.24 0.40 -22.30
C PHE A 513 10.39 -0.70 -22.96
N LYS A 514 10.95 -1.90 -23.05
CA LYS A 514 10.24 -3.11 -23.48
C LYS A 514 9.09 -3.47 -22.54
N PRO A 515 7.98 -4.06 -23.03
CA PRO A 515 6.92 -4.57 -22.18
C PRO A 515 7.38 -5.79 -21.33
N PRO A 516 6.57 -6.25 -20.35
CA PRO A 516 5.23 -5.76 -20.00
C PRO A 516 5.28 -4.48 -19.17
N TYR A 517 4.36 -3.54 -19.44
CA TYR A 517 4.31 -2.24 -18.75
C TYR A 517 3.52 -2.28 -17.44
N GLY A 518 2.53 -3.15 -17.35
CA GLY A 518 1.85 -3.57 -16.13
C GLY A 518 1.78 -5.08 -16.11
N ARG A 519 2.07 -5.70 -14.98
CA ARG A 519 2.15 -7.16 -14.88
C ARG A 519 1.66 -7.67 -13.53
N ILE A 520 1.46 -8.97 -13.47
CA ILE A 520 1.23 -9.73 -12.25
C ILE A 520 2.32 -10.79 -12.17
N THR A 521 3.04 -10.84 -11.07
CA THR A 521 4.03 -11.89 -10.79
C THR A 521 3.51 -12.77 -9.65
N ALA A 522 3.39 -14.08 -9.90
CA ALA A 522 3.07 -15.08 -8.88
C ALA A 522 4.36 -15.70 -8.36
N ILE A 523 4.57 -15.63 -7.05
CA ILE A 523 5.80 -16.04 -6.37
C ILE A 523 5.46 -17.11 -5.33
N ASN A 524 6.10 -18.27 -5.40
CA ASN A 524 5.99 -19.30 -4.38
C ASN A 524 6.86 -18.94 -3.17
N LEU A 525 6.25 -18.60 -2.05
CA LEU A 525 6.98 -18.21 -0.84
C LEU A 525 7.63 -19.39 -0.08
N ASN A 526 7.36 -20.64 -0.46
CA ASN A 526 8.09 -21.78 0.09
C ASN A 526 9.46 -21.95 -0.58
N THR A 527 9.63 -21.50 -1.83
CA THR A 527 10.87 -21.65 -2.60
C THR A 527 11.54 -20.34 -3.00
N GLY A 528 10.78 -19.24 -3.02
CA GLY A 528 11.22 -17.94 -3.51
C GLY A 528 11.25 -17.84 -5.04
N ASP A 529 10.68 -18.79 -5.77
CA ASP A 529 10.71 -18.82 -7.22
C ASP A 529 9.43 -18.22 -7.83
N HIS A 530 9.55 -17.61 -9.01
CA HIS A 530 8.40 -17.18 -9.79
C HIS A 530 7.68 -18.41 -10.38
N VAL A 531 6.36 -18.49 -10.16
CA VAL A 531 5.49 -19.52 -10.74
C VAL A 531 5.07 -19.12 -12.15
N TRP A 532 4.64 -17.88 -12.30
CA TRP A 532 4.31 -17.26 -13.57
C TRP A 532 4.36 -15.73 -13.48
N MET A 533 4.54 -15.09 -14.63
CA MET A 533 4.40 -13.64 -14.82
C MET A 533 3.55 -13.40 -16.05
N LYS A 534 2.54 -12.52 -15.92
CA LYS A 534 1.59 -12.19 -17.00
C LYS A 534 1.36 -10.69 -17.10
N PRO A 535 1.21 -10.16 -18.33
CA PRO A 535 0.77 -8.78 -18.51
C PRO A 535 -0.63 -8.57 -17.88
N ASN A 536 -0.82 -7.44 -17.20
CA ASN A 536 -2.14 -6.99 -16.77
C ASN A 536 -2.68 -5.98 -17.78
N GLY A 537 -3.50 -6.43 -18.69
CA GLY A 537 -4.13 -5.57 -19.70
C GLY A 537 -3.41 -5.53 -21.05
N ASP A 538 -4.04 -4.83 -21.98
CA ASP A 538 -3.60 -4.80 -23.38
C ASP A 538 -2.40 -3.85 -23.60
N GLY A 539 -2.32 -2.77 -22.81
CA GLY A 539 -1.32 -1.73 -23.01
C GLY A 539 -1.49 -0.99 -24.34
N PRO A 540 -0.47 -0.30 -24.84
CA PRO A 540 -0.57 0.54 -26.03
C PRO A 540 -0.50 -0.24 -27.36
N ARG A 541 -0.92 -1.51 -27.41
CA ARG A 541 -0.81 -2.33 -28.64
C ARG A 541 -1.54 -1.76 -29.86
N ASP A 542 -2.57 -0.92 -29.63
CA ASP A 542 -3.34 -0.27 -30.68
C ASP A 542 -2.76 1.10 -31.09
N HIS A 543 -1.60 1.48 -30.55
CA HIS A 543 -0.93 2.73 -30.91
C HIS A 543 -0.58 2.76 -32.40
N PRO A 544 -0.81 3.88 -33.13
CA PRO A 544 -0.62 3.95 -34.59
C PRO A 544 0.73 3.43 -35.10
N SER A 545 1.79 3.63 -34.33
CA SER A 545 3.16 3.21 -34.70
C SER A 545 3.42 1.71 -34.61
N ILE A 546 2.58 0.93 -33.90
CA ILE A 546 2.82 -0.51 -33.64
C ILE A 546 1.61 -1.41 -33.89
N LYS A 547 0.40 -0.88 -34.09
CA LYS A 547 -0.83 -1.67 -34.28
C LYS A 547 -0.74 -2.67 -35.43
N HIS A 548 0.01 -2.34 -36.48
CA HIS A 548 0.22 -3.21 -37.63
C HIS A 548 1.05 -4.47 -37.32
N LEU A 549 1.76 -4.50 -36.16
CA LEU A 549 2.60 -5.63 -35.75
C LEU A 549 1.77 -6.74 -35.08
N SER A 550 0.48 -6.53 -34.80
CA SER A 550 -0.40 -7.50 -34.15
C SER A 550 0.17 -8.11 -32.88
N LEU A 551 0.74 -7.26 -32.01
CA LEU A 551 1.43 -7.67 -30.78
C LEU A 551 0.48 -8.31 -29.76
N PRO A 552 0.98 -9.22 -28.90
CA PRO A 552 0.23 -9.75 -27.77
C PRO A 552 -0.06 -8.63 -26.74
N PRO A 553 -0.84 -8.89 -25.67
CA PRO A 553 -1.00 -7.95 -24.58
C PRO A 553 0.33 -7.46 -24.01
N LEU A 554 0.50 -6.14 -23.94
CA LEU A 554 1.74 -5.48 -23.52
C LEU A 554 1.72 -5.07 -22.04
N GLY A 555 0.57 -5.22 -21.37
CA GLY A 555 0.35 -4.77 -20.00
C GLY A 555 -0.02 -3.28 -19.92
N GLN A 556 -1.03 -2.97 -19.13
CA GLN A 556 -1.48 -1.61 -18.86
C GLN A 556 -0.78 -1.08 -17.61
N PRO A 557 0.05 -0.04 -17.69
CA PRO A 557 0.69 0.51 -16.51
C PRO A 557 -0.36 1.23 -15.65
N GLY A 558 -0.71 0.67 -14.50
CA GLY A 558 -1.69 1.26 -13.60
C GLY A 558 -1.64 0.62 -12.21
N ARG A 559 -2.07 1.39 -11.22
CA ARG A 559 -2.10 0.96 -9.82
C ARG A 559 -3.43 0.31 -9.52
N ALA A 560 -3.45 -1.00 -9.44
CA ALA A 560 -4.62 -1.78 -9.08
C ALA A 560 -4.31 -2.74 -7.94
N ALA A 561 -5.22 -2.82 -6.96
CA ALA A 561 -5.08 -3.75 -5.85
C ALA A 561 -5.67 -5.11 -6.21
N PRO A 562 -5.01 -6.22 -5.84
CA PRO A 562 -5.50 -7.57 -6.08
C PRO A 562 -6.50 -7.99 -4.99
N LEU A 563 -7.40 -8.93 -5.36
CA LEU A 563 -8.25 -9.68 -4.45
C LEU A 563 -8.16 -11.16 -4.81
N LEU A 564 -7.93 -12.01 -3.83
CA LEU A 564 -7.91 -13.47 -3.99
C LEU A 564 -9.17 -14.12 -3.40
N THR A 565 -9.68 -15.09 -4.14
CA THR A 565 -10.62 -16.07 -3.64
C THR A 565 -10.01 -17.48 -3.77
N LYS A 566 -10.77 -18.51 -3.48
CA LYS A 566 -10.24 -19.90 -3.49
C LYS A 566 -9.65 -20.30 -4.84
N THR A 567 -10.21 -19.82 -5.97
CA THR A 567 -9.77 -20.22 -7.31
C THR A 567 -9.40 -19.04 -8.23
N LEU A 568 -9.71 -17.80 -7.83
CA LEU A 568 -9.60 -16.63 -8.69
C LEU A 568 -8.72 -15.55 -8.09
N LEU A 569 -8.08 -14.79 -8.97
CA LEU A 569 -7.47 -13.49 -8.70
C LEU A 569 -8.25 -12.42 -9.47
N PHE A 570 -8.79 -11.42 -8.76
CA PHE A 570 -9.44 -10.26 -9.35
C PHE A 570 -8.49 -9.07 -9.35
N LEU A 571 -8.41 -8.37 -10.49
CA LEU A 571 -7.55 -7.19 -10.65
C LEU A 571 -8.10 -6.27 -11.73
N GLY A 572 -8.06 -4.95 -11.47
CA GLY A 572 -8.35 -3.92 -12.47
C GLY A 572 -7.11 -3.48 -13.24
N GLU A 573 -7.29 -2.54 -14.16
CA GLU A 573 -6.18 -1.86 -14.85
C GLU A 573 -5.69 -0.61 -14.10
N GLY A 574 -6.41 -0.21 -13.03
CA GLY A 574 -6.05 0.90 -12.18
C GLY A 574 -6.55 2.25 -12.69
N ASP A 575 -6.29 3.25 -11.89
CA ASP A 575 -6.82 4.59 -12.01
C ASP A 575 -5.97 5.48 -12.95
N PRO A 576 -6.57 6.10 -13.98
CA PRO A 576 -5.88 7.06 -14.85
C PRO A 576 -5.80 8.48 -14.26
N ILE A 577 -6.55 8.82 -13.20
CA ILE A 577 -6.64 10.18 -12.65
C ILE A 577 -5.33 10.63 -11.99
N ASN A 578 -4.54 9.68 -11.54
CA ASN A 578 -3.36 10.00 -10.76
C ASN A 578 -2.24 10.53 -11.66
N ILE A 579 -1.81 11.78 -11.44
CA ILE A 579 -0.61 12.36 -12.06
C ILE A 579 0.65 11.50 -11.91
N ARG A 580 0.61 10.51 -11.02
CA ARG A 580 1.66 9.51 -10.77
C ARG A 580 1.44 8.20 -11.53
N THR A 581 0.50 8.14 -12.47
CA THR A 581 0.34 7.02 -13.40
C THR A 581 1.20 7.28 -14.64
N PRO A 582 1.99 6.31 -15.11
CA PRO A 582 2.78 6.48 -16.32
C PRO A 582 1.92 6.90 -17.51
N PRO A 583 2.46 7.67 -18.48
CA PRO A 583 1.73 8.09 -19.66
C PRO A 583 1.04 6.91 -20.37
N GLY A 584 -0.25 7.08 -20.70
CA GLY A 584 -1.08 6.01 -21.25
C GLY A 584 -1.49 4.93 -20.24
N GLY A 585 -1.21 5.16 -18.95
CA GLY A 585 -1.52 4.22 -17.90
C GLY A 585 -2.96 4.31 -17.38
N GLY A 586 -3.33 3.31 -16.59
CA GLY A 586 -4.69 3.10 -16.13
C GLY A 586 -5.62 2.56 -17.21
N GLY A 587 -6.79 2.09 -16.82
CA GLY A 587 -7.77 1.55 -17.76
C GLY A 587 -9.05 1.14 -17.07
N LYS A 588 -10.05 0.85 -17.88
CA LYS A 588 -11.43 0.62 -17.43
C LYS A 588 -11.77 -0.85 -17.21
N LYS A 589 -10.89 -1.77 -17.62
CA LYS A 589 -11.17 -3.21 -17.53
C LYS A 589 -10.89 -3.75 -16.13
N PHE A 590 -11.78 -4.61 -15.66
CA PHE A 590 -11.65 -5.40 -14.45
C PHE A 590 -11.72 -6.87 -14.83
N ARG A 591 -10.78 -7.68 -14.33
CA ARG A 591 -10.57 -9.06 -14.75
C ARG A 591 -10.61 -10.04 -13.60
N ALA A 592 -11.03 -11.26 -13.91
CA ALA A 592 -10.80 -12.44 -13.11
C ALA A 592 -9.81 -13.36 -13.83
N TYR A 593 -8.74 -13.67 -13.13
CA TYR A 593 -7.69 -14.59 -13.58
C TYR A 593 -7.83 -15.94 -12.87
N ASP A 594 -7.53 -17.02 -13.56
CA ASP A 594 -7.18 -18.28 -12.90
C ASP A 594 -5.89 -18.08 -12.11
N LYS A 595 -5.96 -18.17 -10.77
CA LYS A 595 -4.79 -17.87 -9.93
C LYS A 595 -3.63 -18.86 -10.11
N ALA A 596 -3.90 -20.09 -10.58
CA ALA A 596 -2.86 -21.10 -10.80
C ALA A 596 -2.03 -20.84 -12.08
N THR A 597 -2.66 -20.28 -13.12
CA THR A 597 -2.04 -20.15 -14.45
C THR A 597 -1.85 -18.71 -14.93
N GLY A 598 -2.53 -17.75 -14.30
CA GLY A 598 -2.59 -16.36 -14.75
C GLY A 598 -3.45 -16.15 -16.01
N ALA A 599 -4.22 -17.15 -16.45
CA ALA A 599 -5.11 -17.02 -17.60
C ALA A 599 -6.31 -16.13 -17.25
N VAL A 600 -6.68 -15.22 -18.14
CA VAL A 600 -7.90 -14.42 -18.01
C VAL A 600 -9.11 -15.30 -18.28
N LEU A 601 -9.99 -15.48 -17.29
CA LEU A 601 -11.22 -16.27 -17.40
C LEU A 601 -12.45 -15.42 -17.68
N TRP A 602 -12.41 -14.15 -17.25
CA TRP A 602 -13.50 -13.20 -17.42
C TRP A 602 -12.97 -11.77 -17.34
N GLN A 603 -13.63 -10.88 -18.05
CA GLN A 603 -13.40 -9.44 -17.93
C GLN A 603 -14.68 -8.65 -18.18
N THR A 604 -14.75 -7.49 -17.58
CA THR A 604 -15.77 -6.47 -17.85
C THR A 604 -15.13 -5.11 -18.01
N GLU A 605 -15.79 -4.20 -18.69
CA GLU A 605 -15.39 -2.82 -18.79
C GLU A 605 -16.34 -1.96 -17.94
N PHE A 606 -15.77 -1.19 -17.02
CA PHE A 606 -16.50 -0.19 -16.25
C PHE A 606 -16.47 1.17 -16.98
N PRO A 607 -17.32 2.13 -16.59
CA PRO A 607 -17.24 3.49 -17.15
C PRO A 607 -15.95 4.22 -16.75
N ALA A 608 -15.28 3.78 -15.66
CA ALA A 608 -14.04 4.35 -15.14
C ALA A 608 -13.10 3.28 -14.59
N GLY A 609 -11.83 3.62 -14.37
CA GLY A 609 -10.84 2.74 -13.78
C GLY A 609 -11.09 2.45 -12.29
N THR A 610 -10.53 1.34 -11.79
CA THR A 610 -10.60 0.97 -10.38
C THR A 610 -9.70 1.89 -9.55
N THR A 611 -10.25 2.49 -8.49
CA THR A 611 -9.55 3.45 -7.64
C THR A 611 -9.26 2.92 -6.24
N GLY A 612 -10.06 1.95 -5.75
CA GLY A 612 -9.91 1.30 -4.44
C GLY A 612 -9.51 -0.17 -4.55
N ALA A 613 -9.17 -0.78 -3.42
CA ALA A 613 -8.94 -2.22 -3.37
C ALA A 613 -10.28 -2.97 -3.42
N PRO A 614 -10.41 -4.00 -4.28
CA PRO A 614 -11.60 -4.83 -4.29
C PRO A 614 -11.69 -5.67 -3.02
N MET A 615 -12.92 -6.00 -2.63
CA MET A 615 -13.23 -6.86 -1.49
C MET A 615 -14.35 -7.85 -1.84
N THR A 616 -14.53 -8.89 -1.04
CA THR A 616 -15.58 -9.88 -1.23
C THR A 616 -16.22 -10.28 0.10
N TYR A 617 -17.51 -10.62 0.04
CA TYR A 617 -18.26 -11.07 1.21
C TYR A 617 -19.41 -12.01 0.83
N MET A 618 -19.94 -12.71 1.84
CA MET A 618 -21.20 -13.46 1.74
C MET A 618 -22.34 -12.69 2.41
N TYR A 619 -23.48 -12.60 1.75
CA TYR A 619 -24.70 -12.08 2.33
C TYR A 619 -25.92 -12.85 1.87
N ARG A 620 -26.70 -13.39 2.82
CA ARG A 620 -27.88 -14.22 2.55
C ARG A 620 -27.64 -15.35 1.52
N GLY A 621 -26.49 -16.04 1.67
CA GLY A 621 -26.11 -17.16 0.80
C GLY A 621 -25.56 -16.76 -0.57
N LYS A 622 -25.36 -15.46 -0.84
CA LYS A 622 -24.83 -14.95 -2.11
C LYS A 622 -23.49 -14.26 -1.92
N GLN A 623 -22.51 -14.59 -2.76
CA GLN A 623 -21.20 -13.94 -2.79
C GLN A 623 -21.24 -12.67 -3.63
N TYR A 624 -20.60 -11.62 -3.11
CA TYR A 624 -20.44 -10.33 -3.80
C TYR A 624 -18.96 -9.97 -3.90
N ILE A 625 -18.60 -9.30 -5.02
CA ILE A 625 -17.30 -8.64 -5.22
C ILE A 625 -17.61 -7.15 -5.35
N VAL A 626 -16.97 -6.32 -4.53
CA VAL A 626 -17.16 -4.85 -4.54
C VAL A 626 -15.84 -4.16 -4.84
N VAL A 627 -15.88 -3.12 -5.68
CA VAL A 627 -14.73 -2.28 -5.99
C VAL A 627 -15.16 -0.83 -6.20
N ALA A 628 -14.30 0.10 -5.79
CA ALA A 628 -14.46 1.51 -6.09
C ALA A 628 -13.89 1.84 -7.46
N ILE A 629 -14.61 2.65 -8.22
CA ILE A 629 -14.20 3.18 -9.53
C ILE A 629 -14.37 4.70 -9.57
N GLY A 630 -13.63 5.36 -10.47
CA GLY A 630 -13.75 6.80 -10.70
C GLY A 630 -12.77 7.27 -11.78
N SER A 631 -13.06 8.42 -12.40
CA SER A 631 -12.17 9.10 -13.34
C SER A 631 -12.45 10.60 -13.39
N ALA A 632 -11.66 11.36 -14.14
CA ALA A 632 -11.91 12.79 -14.33
C ALA A 632 -13.30 13.06 -14.94
N GLU A 633 -13.78 12.13 -15.79
CA GLU A 633 -15.04 12.23 -16.52
C GLU A 633 -16.18 11.42 -15.87
N HIS A 634 -15.89 10.62 -14.84
CA HIS A 634 -16.88 9.75 -14.20
C HIS A 634 -16.85 9.92 -12.69
N ALA A 635 -18.00 10.29 -12.12
CA ALA A 635 -18.16 10.45 -10.67
C ALA A 635 -17.83 9.13 -9.95
N ALA A 636 -17.11 9.24 -8.85
CA ALA A 636 -16.70 8.09 -8.05
C ALA A 636 -17.88 7.31 -7.47
N GLU A 637 -17.78 5.99 -7.49
CA GLU A 637 -18.82 5.08 -6.99
C GLU A 637 -18.26 3.71 -6.57
N PHE A 638 -19.04 2.96 -5.81
CA PHE A 638 -18.86 1.52 -5.63
C PHE A 638 -19.66 0.74 -6.68
N VAL A 639 -19.05 -0.32 -7.22
CA VAL A 639 -19.71 -1.31 -8.08
C VAL A 639 -19.63 -2.67 -7.39
N ALA A 640 -20.79 -3.28 -7.18
CA ALA A 640 -20.89 -4.64 -6.65
C ALA A 640 -21.31 -5.62 -7.76
N MET A 641 -20.68 -6.77 -7.77
CA MET A 641 -20.94 -7.85 -8.73
C MET A 641 -21.29 -9.13 -8.00
N ALA A 642 -22.19 -9.92 -8.57
CA ALA A 642 -22.60 -11.23 -8.06
C ALA A 642 -23.05 -12.13 -9.21
N LEU A 643 -23.20 -13.42 -8.94
CA LEU A 643 -23.90 -14.33 -9.86
C LEU A 643 -25.40 -14.00 -9.88
N PRO A 644 -26.09 -14.29 -10.98
CA PRO A 644 -27.54 -14.10 -11.09
C PRO A 644 -28.36 -14.74 -9.98
#